data_d5c182a87a95d4cca21262d5d7391d1e
#
_entry.id   d5c182a87a95d4cca21262d5d7391d1e
#
_cell.length_a   1.000
_cell.length_b   1.000
_cell.length_c   1.000
_cell.angle_alpha   90.00
_cell.angle_beta   90.00
_cell.angle_gamma   90.00
#
_symmetry.space_group_name_H-M   'P 1'
#
loop_
_entity.id
_entity.type
_entity.pdbx_description
1 polymer ?
#
loop_
_entity_poly.entity_id
_entity_poly.type
_entity_poly.pdbx_seq_one_letter_code
_entity_poly.pdbx_strand_id
1 'polypeptide(L)'
;MRKKKEAWIYLLILLVVSWLSIAFVPIMGYLNYRTSALELEEQVITRIEKDAVSDLETAIGFGKSFQNYYGMEDIFASFNNQIEGTIPFVLEKNGELLYCDSTQGDERREAIIQFLASREFERLYPDLSTEEGGTAKKDRVEMILTAIHQDGEIIGYFGCLYSEQIFDDGFRNVRNSIILLSVIIAILESLALAVFVRRVRSDRWIEHHRRSSDRFFEKLTVILIMTFSILLLAGLSIGRFQDDYMEKMEDSVRVTMRNLEDTIRRVENQGVDLREVDDLNEYIADRISSLTMVRSVRVTNQITEVTRTDEESDLLFFMINVDEDSGTRMFLEAELSTETVQKEMRNIVLLLLSTMIILMIFVFELNALIDLLVVKLREAGNRGKGFSEKHVRIALRFTGFLCSTAEYMCVPYAAMLIRAGGESLFGLSVGMTAALPLTVESVAQIVAMLLLPRFVKKTSVRITLVLSAALMIVSNVTAFSMGSAAAIILCRAVAGVAYAGFKQVSNFLITKGYETETGRSENISQDNAGLLAGATCGAGLGAILSANTGYAMTFLFSACFFVFYLLAALSLVPWKALSQKSLSEKAEGKPVRGIDVFRMIFSGEMLFYIVVIGIPLNIGVMLCVTLVPAICQTHGISSVLLSYCYIANGIAGIYIGPALVSKAKKIIGLPASIAIAFALTAVGIFILHVPPLVLMIVITSMILGFLDGFATPMCTDQFMELGVVRHAVDEPTALVFSVVLSYVLLTFAPMVAELLLLPGKGAVSPMMIGAVVYAVAAVLVLFFRRNKNASGS
;
A
#
# COMPACT_ATOMS: atom_id res chain seq x y z
N MET A 1 -9.69 37.56 24.95
CA MET A 1 -8.73 37.44 23.80
C MET A 1 -8.11 36.05 23.67
N ARG A 2 -7.62 35.42 24.75
CA ARG A 2 -6.93 34.11 24.74
C ARG A 2 -7.80 32.96 24.20
N LYS A 3 -9.04 32.80 24.68
CA LYS A 3 -10.03 31.79 24.21
C LYS A 3 -10.36 31.90 22.72
N LYS A 4 -10.43 33.13 22.18
CA LYS A 4 -10.64 33.35 20.73
C LYS A 4 -9.43 32.87 19.92
N LYS A 5 -8.20 33.12 20.41
CA LYS A 5 -6.97 32.68 19.75
C LYS A 5 -6.84 31.15 19.69
N GLU A 6 -7.21 30.45 20.76
CA GLU A 6 -7.24 28.99 20.82
C GLU A 6 -8.26 28.38 19.84
N ALA A 7 -9.42 29.05 19.66
CA ALA A 7 -10.46 28.65 18.71
C ALA A 7 -9.97 28.75 17.27
N TRP A 8 -9.29 29.82 16.92
CA TRP A 8 -8.76 30.01 15.59
C TRP A 8 -7.65 29.02 15.26
N ILE A 9 -6.76 28.70 16.20
CA ILE A 9 -5.71 27.71 16.01
C ILE A 9 -6.31 26.33 15.79
N TYR A 10 -7.32 25.96 16.59
CA TYR A 10 -8.04 24.71 16.42
C TYR A 10 -8.71 24.59 15.05
N LEU A 11 -9.44 25.63 14.63
CA LEU A 11 -10.08 25.67 13.32
C LEU A 11 -9.05 25.59 12.18
N LEU A 12 -7.96 26.34 12.28
CA LEU A 12 -6.89 26.34 11.26
C LEU A 12 -6.30 24.94 11.06
N ILE A 13 -6.00 24.25 12.16
CA ILE A 13 -5.44 22.90 12.09
C ILE A 13 -6.46 21.92 11.48
N LEU A 14 -7.73 22.00 11.90
CA LEU A 14 -8.79 21.19 11.30
C LEU A 14 -8.91 21.44 9.79
N LEU A 15 -8.88 22.71 9.38
CA LEU A 15 -8.98 23.06 7.95
C LEU A 15 -7.77 22.53 7.14
N VAL A 16 -6.57 22.67 7.66
CA VAL A 16 -5.37 22.14 6.95
C VAL A 16 -5.47 20.64 6.78
N VAL A 17 -5.87 19.91 7.81
CA VAL A 17 -6.03 18.45 7.77
C VAL A 17 -7.12 18.04 6.81
N SER A 18 -8.27 18.70 6.90
CA SER A 18 -9.41 18.49 6.02
C SER A 18 -9.03 18.70 4.55
N TRP A 19 -8.39 19.81 4.23
CA TRP A 19 -7.96 20.11 2.87
C TRP A 19 -6.93 19.12 2.32
N LEU A 20 -5.99 18.68 3.14
CA LEU A 20 -5.05 17.64 2.76
C LEU A 20 -5.78 16.33 2.46
N SER A 21 -6.76 15.95 3.28
CA SER A 21 -7.56 14.74 3.08
C SER A 21 -8.43 14.83 1.83
N ILE A 22 -9.10 15.98 1.60
CA ILE A 22 -9.92 16.24 0.41
C ILE A 22 -9.07 16.27 -0.86
N ALA A 23 -7.84 16.79 -0.82
CA ALA A 23 -6.96 16.78 -1.97
C ALA A 23 -6.42 15.37 -2.30
N PHE A 24 -6.15 14.57 -1.27
CA PHE A 24 -5.52 13.28 -1.43
C PHE A 24 -6.41 12.24 -2.14
N VAL A 25 -7.69 12.12 -1.76
CA VAL A 25 -8.62 11.13 -2.33
C VAL A 25 -8.80 11.27 -3.84
N PRO A 26 -9.13 12.45 -4.38
CA PRO A 26 -9.33 12.60 -5.80
C PRO A 26 -8.03 12.51 -6.61
N ILE A 27 -6.90 12.93 -6.03
CA ILE A 27 -5.60 12.75 -6.69
C ILE A 27 -5.32 11.26 -6.87
N MET A 28 -5.54 10.46 -5.85
CA MET A 28 -5.32 9.02 -5.91
C MET A 28 -6.32 8.32 -6.82
N GLY A 29 -7.60 8.69 -6.73
CA GLY A 29 -8.62 8.19 -7.65
C GLY A 29 -8.29 8.51 -9.11
N TYR A 30 -7.89 9.74 -9.39
CA TYR A 30 -7.49 10.16 -10.74
C TYR A 30 -6.26 9.42 -11.26
N LEU A 31 -5.22 9.25 -10.43
CA LEU A 31 -4.01 8.53 -10.84
C LEU A 31 -4.31 7.08 -11.20
N ASN A 32 -5.15 6.39 -10.40
CA ASN A 32 -5.55 5.02 -10.68
C ASN A 32 -6.46 4.92 -11.92
N TYR A 33 -7.44 5.83 -12.04
CA TYR A 33 -8.25 5.94 -13.23
C TYR A 33 -7.37 6.14 -14.48
N ARG A 34 -6.40 7.07 -14.43
CA ARG A 34 -5.46 7.32 -15.53
C ARG A 34 -4.66 6.07 -15.90
N THR A 35 -4.21 5.29 -14.92
CA THR A 35 -3.49 4.03 -15.19
C THR A 35 -4.39 3.03 -15.91
N SER A 36 -5.60 2.76 -15.41
CA SER A 36 -6.54 1.84 -16.07
C SER A 36 -6.96 2.32 -17.47
N ALA A 37 -7.10 3.63 -17.67
CA ALA A 37 -7.43 4.18 -18.98
C ALA A 37 -6.24 4.14 -19.96
N LEU A 38 -4.99 4.28 -19.47
CA LEU A 38 -3.79 4.07 -20.30
C LEU A 38 -3.63 2.61 -20.71
N GLU A 39 -3.92 1.65 -19.83
CA GLU A 39 -3.93 0.22 -20.19
C GLU A 39 -4.93 -0.10 -21.31
N LEU A 40 -6.07 0.62 -21.35
CA LEU A 40 -7.05 0.52 -22.43
C LEU A 40 -6.47 1.02 -23.75
N GLU A 41 -5.82 2.19 -23.75
CA GLU A 41 -5.17 2.76 -24.94
C GLU A 41 -4.01 1.87 -25.44
N GLU A 42 -3.22 1.28 -24.51
CA GLU A 42 -2.16 0.32 -24.84
C GLU A 42 -2.72 -0.93 -25.55
N GLN A 43 -3.89 -1.45 -25.12
CA GLN A 43 -4.53 -2.57 -25.80
C GLN A 43 -4.94 -2.21 -27.23
N VAL A 44 -5.39 -0.99 -27.47
CA VAL A 44 -5.73 -0.51 -28.82
C VAL A 44 -4.48 -0.44 -29.71
N ILE A 45 -3.39 0.16 -29.21
CA ILE A 45 -2.12 0.26 -29.94
C ILE A 45 -1.63 -1.15 -30.29
N THR A 46 -1.57 -2.04 -29.29
CA THR A 46 -1.14 -3.44 -29.49
C THR A 46 -2.01 -4.16 -30.54
N ARG A 47 -3.30 -3.85 -30.57
CA ARG A 47 -4.21 -4.44 -31.57
C ARG A 47 -3.91 -3.94 -32.98
N ILE A 48 -3.73 -2.64 -33.15
CA ILE A 48 -3.39 -2.04 -34.45
C ILE A 48 -2.01 -2.56 -34.94
N GLU A 49 -1.05 -2.75 -34.01
CA GLU A 49 0.23 -3.40 -34.32
C GLU A 49 0.04 -4.83 -34.87
N LYS A 50 -0.76 -5.63 -34.19
CA LYS A 50 -1.06 -7.00 -34.63
C LYS A 50 -1.73 -7.04 -36.00
N ASP A 51 -2.59 -6.08 -36.31
CA ASP A 51 -3.21 -5.98 -37.63
C ASP A 51 -2.15 -5.62 -38.68
N ALA A 52 -1.26 -4.66 -38.39
CA ALA A 52 -0.15 -4.30 -39.27
C ALA A 52 0.84 -5.49 -39.51
N VAL A 53 1.13 -6.25 -38.45
CA VAL A 53 1.95 -7.46 -38.54
C VAL A 53 1.27 -8.53 -39.40
N SER A 54 -0.02 -8.77 -39.20
CA SER A 54 -0.79 -9.75 -40.01
C SER A 54 -0.82 -9.39 -41.48
N ASP A 55 -0.94 -8.09 -41.81
CA ASP A 55 -0.88 -7.61 -43.19
C ASP A 55 0.54 -7.80 -43.80
N LEU A 56 1.60 -7.56 -42.98
CA LEU A 56 3.00 -7.81 -43.39
C LEU A 56 3.27 -9.30 -43.62
N GLU A 57 2.89 -10.14 -42.66
CA GLU A 57 3.06 -11.61 -42.76
C GLU A 57 2.35 -12.18 -44.00
N THR A 58 1.16 -11.72 -44.26
CA THR A 58 0.37 -12.09 -45.45
C THR A 58 1.11 -11.69 -46.74
N ALA A 59 1.61 -10.45 -46.81
CA ALA A 59 2.33 -9.96 -47.98
C ALA A 59 3.68 -10.69 -48.20
N ILE A 60 4.38 -11.03 -47.11
CA ILE A 60 5.62 -11.81 -47.15
C ILE A 60 5.33 -13.25 -47.59
N GLY A 61 4.22 -13.83 -47.11
CA GLY A 61 3.76 -15.15 -47.53
C GLY A 61 3.46 -15.22 -49.03
N PHE A 62 3.05 -14.11 -49.65
CA PHE A 62 2.87 -13.98 -51.11
C PHE A 62 4.19 -13.69 -51.87
N GLY A 63 5.31 -13.71 -51.18
CA GLY A 63 6.65 -13.62 -51.81
C GLY A 63 7.25 -12.20 -51.82
N LYS A 64 6.70 -11.22 -51.07
CA LYS A 64 7.35 -9.93 -50.87
C LYS A 64 8.58 -10.11 -49.97
N SER A 65 9.67 -9.42 -50.30
CA SER A 65 10.91 -9.45 -49.49
C SER A 65 10.72 -8.62 -48.20
N PHE A 66 11.03 -9.16 -47.05
CA PHE A 66 11.01 -8.43 -45.77
C PHE A 66 12.04 -7.32 -45.74
N GLN A 67 13.28 -7.57 -46.20
CA GLN A 67 14.40 -6.63 -46.20
C GLN A 67 14.24 -5.47 -47.21
N ASN A 68 13.51 -5.68 -48.32
CA ASN A 68 13.24 -4.68 -49.33
C ASN A 68 11.71 -4.57 -49.55
N TYR A 69 10.96 -4.31 -48.49
CA TYR A 69 9.51 -4.24 -48.57
C TYR A 69 9.06 -2.91 -49.17
N TYR A 70 8.51 -2.97 -50.34
CA TYR A 70 7.90 -1.81 -51.01
C TYR A 70 6.46 -1.59 -50.48
N GLY A 71 6.18 -0.39 -49.91
CA GLY A 71 4.90 -0.04 -49.33
C GLY A 71 4.89 0.05 -47.79
N MET A 72 6.05 -0.01 -47.15
CA MET A 72 6.16 0.15 -45.69
C MET A 72 5.67 1.53 -45.24
N GLU A 73 5.92 2.57 -46.05
CA GLU A 73 5.44 3.93 -45.75
C GLU A 73 3.91 4.01 -45.72
N ASP A 74 3.20 3.22 -46.54
CA ASP A 74 1.74 3.16 -46.53
C ASP A 74 1.23 2.49 -45.27
N ILE A 75 1.90 1.47 -44.75
CA ILE A 75 1.57 0.81 -43.49
C ILE A 75 1.79 1.80 -42.34
N PHE A 76 2.92 2.50 -42.30
CA PHE A 76 3.18 3.51 -41.28
C PHE A 76 2.19 4.67 -41.34
N ALA A 77 1.83 5.14 -42.54
CA ALA A 77 0.82 6.16 -42.71
C ALA A 77 -0.56 5.70 -42.22
N SER A 78 -0.94 4.47 -42.53
CA SER A 78 -2.19 3.87 -42.04
C SER A 78 -2.20 3.75 -40.52
N PHE A 79 -1.08 3.34 -39.91
CA PHE A 79 -0.92 3.27 -38.48
C PHE A 79 -1.05 4.64 -37.80
N ASN A 80 -0.32 5.64 -38.32
CA ASN A 80 -0.34 7.01 -37.77
C ASN A 80 -1.68 7.73 -37.95
N ASN A 81 -2.44 7.39 -38.99
CA ASN A 81 -3.78 7.93 -39.16
C ASN A 81 -4.79 7.44 -38.12
N GLN A 82 -4.51 6.29 -37.48
CA GLN A 82 -5.36 5.73 -36.43
C GLN A 82 -4.99 6.28 -35.06
N ILE A 83 -3.68 6.46 -34.80
CA ILE A 83 -3.18 6.99 -33.52
C ILE A 83 -2.10 8.05 -33.82
N GLU A 84 -2.50 9.32 -33.74
CA GLU A 84 -1.57 10.43 -33.92
C GLU A 84 -0.52 10.51 -32.80
N GLY A 85 0.73 10.80 -33.20
CA GLY A 85 1.82 11.01 -32.23
C GLY A 85 2.59 9.75 -31.86
N THR A 86 2.30 8.61 -32.47
CA THR A 86 3.08 7.38 -32.39
C THR A 86 4.20 7.34 -33.42
N ILE A 87 5.24 6.55 -33.17
CA ILE A 87 6.38 6.35 -34.06
C ILE A 87 6.50 4.87 -34.41
N PRO A 88 5.87 4.40 -35.49
CA PRO A 88 6.00 3.01 -35.92
C PRO A 88 7.39 2.75 -36.53
N PHE A 89 7.91 1.57 -36.30
CA PHE A 89 9.21 1.12 -36.84
C PHE A 89 9.24 -0.42 -37.00
N VAL A 90 10.24 -0.92 -37.74
CA VAL A 90 10.48 -2.36 -37.91
C VAL A 90 11.91 -2.67 -37.55
N LEU A 91 12.11 -3.72 -36.74
CA LEU A 91 13.44 -4.27 -36.42
C LEU A 91 13.67 -5.58 -37.14
N GLU A 92 14.93 -5.85 -37.48
CA GLU A 92 15.38 -7.20 -37.82
C GLU A 92 15.39 -8.12 -36.57
N LYS A 93 15.48 -9.40 -36.77
CA LYS A 93 15.60 -10.42 -35.69
C LYS A 93 16.78 -10.15 -34.74
N ASN A 94 17.84 -9.50 -35.21
CA ASN A 94 19.02 -9.11 -34.43
C ASN A 94 18.81 -7.81 -33.61
N GLY A 95 17.65 -7.17 -33.72
CA GLY A 95 17.33 -5.90 -33.03
C GLY A 95 17.83 -4.66 -33.77
N GLU A 96 18.38 -4.78 -34.98
CA GLU A 96 18.75 -3.62 -35.78
C GLU A 96 17.54 -2.98 -36.43
N LEU A 97 17.50 -1.64 -36.46
CA LEU A 97 16.41 -0.88 -37.05
C LEU A 97 16.41 -0.98 -38.57
N LEU A 98 15.41 -1.65 -39.14
CA LEU A 98 15.27 -1.86 -40.59
C LEU A 98 14.49 -0.73 -41.27
N TYR A 99 13.31 -0.39 -40.72
CA TYR A 99 12.45 0.69 -41.20
C TYR A 99 11.99 1.61 -40.06
N CYS A 100 11.89 2.89 -40.33
CA CYS A 100 11.17 3.81 -39.46
C CYS A 100 10.44 4.87 -40.29
N ASP A 101 9.39 5.45 -39.72
CA ASP A 101 8.65 6.53 -40.37
C ASP A 101 9.57 7.73 -40.63
N SER A 102 9.88 7.97 -41.92
CA SER A 102 10.77 9.03 -42.37
C SER A 102 10.10 10.40 -42.54
N THR A 103 8.78 10.48 -42.37
CA THR A 103 8.00 11.68 -42.71
C THR A 103 8.28 12.89 -41.82
N GLN A 104 8.96 12.73 -40.69
CA GLN A 104 9.24 13.80 -39.71
C GLN A 104 10.71 13.87 -39.25
N GLY A 105 11.67 13.43 -40.05
CA GLY A 105 13.10 13.69 -39.88
C GLY A 105 13.88 12.74 -38.95
N ASP A 106 15.19 13.01 -38.79
CA ASP A 106 16.14 12.16 -38.04
C ASP A 106 15.86 12.07 -36.55
N GLU A 107 15.10 12.97 -35.95
CA GLU A 107 14.81 13.01 -34.52
C GLU A 107 14.03 11.76 -34.04
N ARG A 108 13.10 11.25 -34.84
CA ARG A 108 12.33 10.04 -34.51
C ARG A 108 13.19 8.79 -34.51
N ARG A 109 14.09 8.70 -35.50
CA ARG A 109 15.06 7.59 -35.57
C ARG A 109 15.99 7.58 -34.36
N GLU A 110 16.44 8.76 -33.95
CA GLU A 110 17.31 8.93 -32.80
C GLU A 110 16.61 8.55 -31.49
N ALA A 111 15.33 8.89 -31.35
CA ALA A 111 14.49 8.49 -30.18
C ALA A 111 14.36 6.98 -30.08
N ILE A 112 14.11 6.26 -31.18
CA ILE A 112 14.06 4.79 -31.20
C ILE A 112 15.41 4.20 -30.79
N ILE A 113 16.51 4.66 -31.38
CA ILE A 113 17.87 4.15 -31.09
C ILE A 113 18.23 4.39 -29.62
N GLN A 114 17.90 5.56 -29.06
CA GLN A 114 18.12 5.87 -27.64
C GLN A 114 17.31 4.97 -26.71
N PHE A 115 16.09 4.61 -27.10
CA PHE A 115 15.26 3.71 -26.31
C PHE A 115 15.80 2.26 -26.38
N LEU A 116 16.16 1.77 -27.56
CA LEU A 116 16.77 0.45 -27.76
C LEU A 116 18.09 0.29 -27.00
N ALA A 117 18.89 1.36 -26.87
CA ALA A 117 20.13 1.37 -26.09
C ALA A 117 19.89 1.52 -24.57
N SER A 118 18.66 1.54 -24.10
CA SER A 118 18.36 1.71 -22.69
C SER A 118 18.51 0.39 -21.92
N ARG A 119 18.92 0.51 -20.63
CA ARG A 119 19.02 -0.65 -19.73
C ARG A 119 17.68 -1.35 -19.50
N GLU A 120 16.60 -0.60 -19.57
CA GLU A 120 15.23 -1.11 -19.42
C GLU A 120 14.89 -2.05 -20.57
N PHE A 121 15.24 -1.66 -21.79
CA PHE A 121 15.04 -2.49 -22.97
C PHE A 121 15.91 -3.74 -22.95
N GLU A 122 17.22 -3.61 -22.71
CA GLU A 122 18.18 -4.74 -22.64
C GLU A 122 17.78 -5.76 -21.56
N ARG A 123 17.16 -5.31 -20.48
CA ARG A 123 16.69 -6.17 -19.39
C ARG A 123 15.42 -6.95 -19.74
N LEU A 124 14.47 -6.32 -20.43
CA LEU A 124 13.21 -6.94 -20.82
C LEU A 124 13.38 -7.90 -21.99
N TYR A 125 14.29 -7.57 -22.87
CA TYR A 125 14.57 -8.34 -24.08
C TYR A 125 16.05 -8.75 -24.18
N PRO A 126 16.51 -9.65 -23.28
CA PRO A 126 17.90 -10.10 -23.29
C PRO A 126 18.27 -10.90 -24.54
N ASP A 127 17.30 -11.54 -25.17
CA ASP A 127 17.43 -12.26 -26.44
C ASP A 127 16.18 -12.13 -27.29
N LEU A 128 16.12 -11.05 -28.08
CA LEU A 128 15.01 -10.78 -28.99
C LEU A 128 14.69 -11.94 -29.93
N SER A 129 15.71 -12.78 -30.26
CA SER A 129 15.52 -13.84 -31.24
C SER A 129 14.56 -14.96 -30.82
N THR A 130 14.15 -14.99 -29.55
CA THR A 130 13.28 -16.02 -28.96
C THR A 130 11.99 -15.49 -28.36
N GLU A 131 11.79 -14.18 -28.36
CA GLU A 131 10.65 -13.53 -27.69
C GLU A 131 9.57 -13.12 -28.70
N GLU A 132 8.28 -13.36 -28.36
CA GLU A 132 7.15 -13.01 -29.23
C GLU A 132 6.80 -11.53 -29.23
N GLY A 133 7.49 -10.73 -28.40
CA GLY A 133 7.24 -9.30 -28.25
C GLY A 133 6.69 -8.96 -26.87
N GLY A 134 6.31 -7.70 -26.68
CA GLY A 134 5.74 -7.17 -25.43
C GLY A 134 5.99 -5.68 -25.30
N THR A 135 5.70 -5.14 -24.11
CA THR A 135 5.80 -3.71 -23.83
C THR A 135 7.02 -3.39 -22.96
N ALA A 136 7.82 -2.42 -23.37
CA ALA A 136 8.90 -1.84 -22.59
C ALA A 136 8.60 -0.39 -22.26
N LYS A 137 8.82 0.02 -20.99
CA LYS A 137 8.54 1.37 -20.52
C LYS A 137 9.78 2.00 -19.90
N LYS A 138 10.04 3.24 -20.30
CA LYS A 138 11.09 4.08 -19.73
C LYS A 138 10.54 5.49 -19.50
N ASP A 139 10.46 5.91 -18.23
CA ASP A 139 9.85 7.17 -17.81
C ASP A 139 8.39 7.29 -18.26
N ARG A 140 8.11 8.16 -19.23
CA ARG A 140 6.80 8.36 -19.87
C ARG A 140 6.77 7.95 -21.34
N VAL A 141 7.77 7.21 -21.78
CA VAL A 141 7.86 6.70 -23.14
C VAL A 141 7.72 5.20 -23.08
N GLU A 142 6.86 4.67 -23.91
CA GLU A 142 6.57 3.25 -24.00
C GLU A 142 6.89 2.75 -25.40
N MET A 143 7.38 1.53 -25.48
CA MET A 143 7.64 0.81 -26.70
C MET A 143 6.90 -0.51 -26.66
N ILE A 144 6.08 -0.77 -27.66
CA ILE A 144 5.43 -2.05 -27.89
C ILE A 144 6.17 -2.75 -29.05
N LEU A 145 6.34 -4.05 -28.97
CA LEU A 145 6.94 -4.89 -30.00
C LEU A 145 6.07 -6.11 -30.24
N THR A 146 5.83 -6.42 -31.51
CA THR A 146 5.12 -7.64 -31.94
C THR A 146 5.97 -8.38 -32.95
N ALA A 147 6.22 -9.68 -32.73
CA ALA A 147 7.03 -10.50 -33.62
C ALA A 147 6.37 -10.70 -35.00
N ILE A 148 7.17 -10.69 -36.06
CA ILE A 148 6.77 -10.97 -37.44
C ILE A 148 7.29 -12.35 -37.79
N HIS A 149 6.40 -13.24 -38.26
CA HIS A 149 6.75 -14.62 -38.58
C HIS A 149 6.75 -14.89 -40.09
N GLN A 150 7.64 -15.80 -40.50
CA GLN A 150 7.62 -16.43 -41.83
C GLN A 150 7.88 -17.91 -41.65
N ASP A 151 6.96 -18.74 -42.14
CA ASP A 151 7.04 -20.21 -42.00
C ASP A 151 7.21 -20.71 -40.55
N GLY A 152 6.68 -19.96 -39.59
CA GLY A 152 6.76 -20.28 -38.15
C GLY A 152 8.03 -19.85 -37.44
N GLU A 153 8.95 -19.17 -38.14
CA GLU A 153 10.15 -18.58 -37.55
C GLU A 153 10.05 -17.06 -37.47
N ILE A 154 10.56 -16.47 -36.38
CA ILE A 154 10.62 -15.01 -36.20
C ILE A 154 11.69 -14.43 -37.16
N ILE A 155 11.28 -13.51 -38.03
CA ILE A 155 12.16 -12.83 -39.00
C ILE A 155 12.48 -11.39 -38.59
N GLY A 156 11.64 -10.79 -37.73
CA GLY A 156 11.77 -9.42 -37.24
C GLY A 156 10.67 -9.03 -36.31
N TYR A 157 10.58 -7.73 -35.98
CA TYR A 157 9.60 -7.15 -35.10
C TYR A 157 9.00 -5.89 -35.69
N PHE A 158 7.68 -5.74 -35.60
CA PHE A 158 7.01 -4.47 -35.77
C PHE A 158 6.95 -3.82 -34.40
N GLY A 159 7.27 -2.53 -34.30
CA GLY A 159 7.25 -1.82 -33.04
C GLY A 159 6.64 -0.44 -33.19
N CYS A 160 6.15 0.06 -32.07
CA CYS A 160 5.62 1.39 -31.91
C CYS A 160 6.23 2.04 -30.68
N LEU A 161 6.82 3.24 -30.85
CA LEU A 161 7.29 4.09 -29.75
C LEU A 161 6.33 5.25 -29.57
N TYR A 162 5.85 5.49 -28.35
CA TYR A 162 4.95 6.61 -28.05
C TYR A 162 5.20 7.19 -26.66
N SER A 163 4.80 8.45 -26.48
CA SER A 163 4.81 9.09 -25.16
C SER A 163 3.40 9.08 -24.56
N GLU A 164 3.27 8.71 -23.29
CA GLU A 164 1.99 8.81 -22.56
C GLU A 164 1.35 10.21 -22.64
N GLN A 165 2.16 11.24 -23.00
CA GLN A 165 1.68 12.63 -23.10
C GLN A 165 0.67 12.84 -24.23
N ILE A 166 0.66 11.99 -25.25
CA ILE A 166 -0.31 12.09 -26.36
C ILE A 166 -1.76 11.93 -25.84
N PHE A 167 -1.95 11.22 -24.72
CA PHE A 167 -3.26 11.00 -24.09
C PHE A 167 -3.61 12.03 -23.02
N ASP A 168 -2.67 12.94 -22.63
CA ASP A 168 -2.87 13.88 -21.51
C ASP A 168 -4.03 14.86 -21.77
N ASP A 169 -4.29 15.25 -23.01
CA ASP A 169 -5.41 16.12 -23.36
C ASP A 169 -6.77 15.44 -23.14
N GLY A 170 -6.89 14.13 -23.43
CA GLY A 170 -8.07 13.32 -23.16
C GLY A 170 -8.41 13.25 -21.66
N PHE A 171 -7.38 13.20 -20.80
CA PHE A 171 -7.56 13.18 -19.34
C PHE A 171 -7.81 14.55 -18.70
N ARG A 172 -7.61 15.63 -19.43
CA ARG A 172 -7.67 17.01 -18.90
C ARG A 172 -9.06 17.39 -18.39
N ASN A 173 -10.10 16.97 -19.06
CA ASN A 173 -11.48 17.29 -18.69
C ASN A 173 -11.88 16.63 -17.37
N VAL A 174 -11.57 15.36 -17.21
CA VAL A 174 -11.79 14.61 -15.96
C VAL A 174 -11.02 15.22 -14.83
N ARG A 175 -9.72 15.47 -15.01
CA ARG A 175 -8.86 16.13 -14.02
C ARG A 175 -9.44 17.45 -13.56
N ASN A 176 -9.83 18.32 -14.48
CA ASN A 176 -10.36 19.65 -14.16
C ASN A 176 -11.71 19.55 -13.43
N SER A 177 -12.58 18.62 -13.81
CA SER A 177 -13.87 18.36 -13.14
C SER A 177 -13.66 17.91 -11.70
N ILE A 178 -12.70 17.00 -11.47
CA ILE A 178 -12.37 16.50 -10.15
C ILE A 178 -11.75 17.59 -9.26
N ILE A 179 -10.87 18.42 -9.80
CA ILE A 179 -10.29 19.56 -9.07
C ILE A 179 -11.41 20.53 -8.66
N LEU A 180 -12.31 20.87 -9.57
CA LEU A 180 -13.42 21.77 -9.28
C LEU A 180 -14.33 21.21 -8.18
N LEU A 181 -14.69 19.92 -8.27
CA LEU A 181 -15.48 19.22 -7.28
C LEU A 181 -14.81 19.22 -5.90
N SER A 182 -13.49 18.95 -5.87
CA SER A 182 -12.69 18.96 -4.63
C SER A 182 -12.70 20.35 -3.98
N VAL A 183 -12.56 21.42 -4.76
CA VAL A 183 -12.60 22.80 -4.25
C VAL A 183 -13.98 23.14 -3.67
N ILE A 184 -15.06 22.75 -4.36
CA ILE A 184 -16.43 23.00 -3.89
C ILE A 184 -16.66 22.28 -2.54
N ILE A 185 -16.30 21.00 -2.45
CA ILE A 185 -16.47 20.21 -1.21
C ILE A 185 -15.58 20.75 -0.09
N ALA A 186 -14.34 21.18 -0.38
CA ALA A 186 -13.47 21.79 0.61
C ALA A 186 -14.05 23.10 1.18
N ILE A 187 -14.69 23.91 0.35
CA ILE A 187 -15.38 25.14 0.79
C ILE A 187 -16.58 24.79 1.69
N LEU A 188 -17.42 23.84 1.28
CA LEU A 188 -18.59 23.42 2.03
C LEU A 188 -18.22 22.81 3.39
N GLU A 189 -17.20 21.96 3.42
CA GLU A 189 -16.67 21.37 4.64
C GLU A 189 -16.06 22.43 5.55
N SER A 190 -15.30 23.38 5.01
CA SER A 190 -14.72 24.49 5.76
C SER A 190 -15.79 25.33 6.42
N LEU A 191 -16.89 25.59 5.71
CA LEU A 191 -18.05 26.31 6.25
C LEU A 191 -18.72 25.51 7.37
N ALA A 192 -18.94 24.20 7.18
CA ALA A 192 -19.53 23.33 8.18
C ALA A 192 -18.69 23.27 9.46
N LEU A 193 -17.36 23.09 9.32
CA LEU A 193 -16.41 23.10 10.44
C LEU A 193 -16.35 24.46 11.14
N ALA A 194 -16.38 25.57 10.41
CA ALA A 194 -16.38 26.92 10.99
C ALA A 194 -17.67 27.18 11.80
N VAL A 195 -18.83 26.81 11.25
CA VAL A 195 -20.13 26.91 11.95
C VAL A 195 -20.14 26.04 13.21
N PHE A 196 -19.67 24.79 13.10
CA PHE A 196 -19.56 23.86 14.22
C PHE A 196 -18.66 24.42 15.34
N VAL A 197 -17.45 24.85 15.01
CA VAL A 197 -16.49 25.42 15.98
C VAL A 197 -17.05 26.69 16.63
N ARG A 198 -17.74 27.54 15.87
CA ARG A 198 -18.41 28.74 16.40
C ARG A 198 -19.55 28.39 17.36
N ARG A 199 -20.36 27.35 17.05
CA ARG A 199 -21.49 26.90 17.89
C ARG A 199 -21.01 26.25 19.19
N VAL A 200 -20.01 25.39 19.12
CA VAL A 200 -19.44 24.68 20.28
C VAL A 200 -18.75 25.63 21.25
N ARG A 201 -18.25 26.76 20.78
CA ARG A 201 -17.57 27.77 21.63
C ARG A 201 -18.40 28.98 22.00
N SER A 202 -19.69 28.97 21.74
CA SER A 202 -20.57 30.00 22.32
C SER A 202 -20.59 29.85 23.85
N ASP A 203 -20.46 30.96 24.56
CA ASP A 203 -20.32 30.96 26.05
C ASP A 203 -21.46 30.22 26.77
N ARG A 204 -22.66 30.14 26.20
CA ARG A 204 -23.80 29.37 26.71
C ARG A 204 -23.62 27.87 26.73
N TRP A 205 -22.82 27.34 25.78
CA TRP A 205 -22.58 25.91 25.67
C TRP A 205 -21.53 25.44 26.68
N ILE A 206 -20.51 26.28 26.97
CA ILE A 206 -19.42 26.01 27.91
C ILE A 206 -19.92 25.89 29.37
N GLU A 207 -20.92 26.64 29.77
CA GLU A 207 -21.47 26.60 31.12
C GLU A 207 -22.31 25.35 31.38
N HIS A 208 -23.03 24.82 30.39
CA HIS A 208 -23.95 23.70 30.59
C HIS A 208 -23.31 22.31 30.44
N HIS A 209 -22.17 22.16 29.70
CA HIS A 209 -21.66 20.87 29.27
C HIS A 209 -20.21 20.60 29.75
N ARG A 210 -20.00 20.50 31.04
CA ARG A 210 -18.73 20.15 31.68
C ARG A 210 -18.50 18.63 31.78
N ARG A 211 -19.35 17.77 31.24
CA ARG A 211 -19.26 16.32 31.34
C ARG A 211 -18.35 15.70 30.27
N SER A 212 -17.71 14.59 30.62
CA SER A 212 -16.80 13.79 29.75
C SER A 212 -17.45 13.31 28.44
N SER A 213 -18.77 13.10 28.46
CA SER A 213 -19.59 12.68 27.32
C SER A 213 -19.59 13.69 26.17
N ASP A 214 -19.59 14.99 26.48
CA ASP A 214 -19.78 16.03 25.45
C ASP A 214 -18.54 16.17 24.54
N ARG A 215 -17.35 15.93 25.08
CA ARG A 215 -16.11 15.92 24.30
C ARG A 215 -16.04 14.76 23.31
N PHE A 216 -16.67 13.65 23.64
CA PHE A 216 -16.78 12.52 22.70
C PHE A 216 -17.68 12.88 21.52
N PHE A 217 -18.84 13.48 21.79
CA PHE A 217 -19.75 13.92 20.73
C PHE A 217 -19.17 15.02 19.84
N GLU A 218 -18.39 15.96 20.39
CA GLU A 218 -17.70 16.97 19.61
C GLU A 218 -16.74 16.35 18.59
N LYS A 219 -15.91 15.42 19.06
CA LYS A 219 -14.96 14.72 18.18
C LYS A 219 -15.67 13.88 17.13
N LEU A 220 -16.70 13.16 17.57
CA LEU A 220 -17.50 12.33 16.67
C LEU A 220 -18.14 13.18 15.56
N THR A 221 -18.63 14.36 15.88
CA THR A 221 -19.23 15.26 14.87
C THR A 221 -18.20 15.76 13.86
N VAL A 222 -16.99 16.14 14.31
CA VAL A 222 -15.90 16.55 13.38
C VAL A 222 -15.54 15.39 12.46
N ILE A 223 -15.35 14.20 13.02
CA ILE A 223 -15.04 13.00 12.24
C ILE A 223 -16.15 12.70 11.23
N LEU A 224 -17.41 12.79 11.65
CA LEU A 224 -18.56 12.56 10.76
C LEU A 224 -18.61 13.58 9.61
N ILE A 225 -18.35 14.86 9.88
CA ILE A 225 -18.32 15.89 8.82
C ILE A 225 -17.21 15.55 7.81
N MET A 226 -15.99 15.27 8.29
CA MET A 226 -14.85 14.96 7.41
C MET A 226 -15.08 13.65 6.63
N THR A 227 -15.56 12.61 7.29
CA THR A 227 -15.85 11.32 6.64
C THR A 227 -16.94 11.45 5.58
N PHE A 228 -18.01 12.21 5.88
CA PHE A 228 -19.09 12.46 4.93
C PHE A 228 -18.60 13.23 3.69
N SER A 229 -17.78 14.26 3.88
CA SER A 229 -17.18 15.02 2.77
C SER A 229 -16.30 14.14 1.87
N ILE A 230 -15.49 13.27 2.47
CA ILE A 230 -14.62 12.33 1.77
C ILE A 230 -15.47 11.29 0.99
N LEU A 231 -16.51 10.73 1.62
CA LEU A 231 -17.42 9.78 0.97
C LEU A 231 -18.18 10.40 -0.21
N LEU A 232 -18.66 11.62 -0.02
CA LEU A 232 -19.36 12.37 -1.08
C LEU A 232 -18.43 12.63 -2.26
N LEU A 233 -17.19 13.07 -1.97
CA LEU A 233 -16.19 13.32 -3.00
C LEU A 233 -15.81 12.05 -3.75
N ALA A 234 -15.57 10.95 -3.03
CA ALA A 234 -15.25 9.66 -3.63
C ALA A 234 -16.38 9.16 -4.53
N GLY A 235 -17.63 9.21 -4.05
CA GLY A 235 -18.80 8.77 -4.82
C GLY A 235 -19.00 9.56 -6.11
N LEU A 236 -18.88 10.90 -6.04
CA LEU A 236 -19.00 11.75 -7.22
C LEU A 236 -17.81 11.58 -8.19
N SER A 237 -16.62 11.31 -7.68
CA SER A 237 -15.45 11.02 -8.52
C SER A 237 -15.58 9.69 -9.26
N ILE A 238 -16.10 8.64 -8.59
CA ILE A 238 -16.34 7.32 -9.21
C ILE A 238 -17.31 7.46 -10.39
N GLY A 239 -18.43 8.18 -10.23
CA GLY A 239 -19.36 8.41 -11.32
C GLY A 239 -18.69 9.07 -12.54
N ARG A 240 -17.85 10.09 -12.30
CA ARG A 240 -17.10 10.75 -13.38
C ARG A 240 -16.06 9.83 -14.04
N PHE A 241 -15.37 8.99 -13.27
CA PHE A 241 -14.44 8.01 -13.82
C PHE A 241 -15.17 6.95 -14.67
N GLN A 242 -16.34 6.51 -14.23
CA GLN A 242 -17.14 5.54 -14.95
C GLN A 242 -17.63 6.10 -16.30
N ASP A 243 -18.18 7.31 -16.29
CA ASP A 243 -18.67 7.99 -17.49
C ASP A 243 -17.56 8.14 -18.54
N ASP A 244 -16.39 8.66 -18.13
CA ASP A 244 -15.27 8.88 -19.05
C ASP A 244 -14.59 7.56 -19.49
N TYR A 245 -14.53 6.56 -18.61
CA TYR A 245 -14.00 5.24 -18.97
C TYR A 245 -14.88 4.54 -20.01
N MET A 246 -16.20 4.64 -19.88
CA MET A 246 -17.15 4.13 -20.86
C MET A 246 -17.00 4.85 -22.21
N GLU A 247 -16.90 6.18 -22.21
CA GLU A 247 -16.67 6.98 -23.44
C GLU A 247 -15.38 6.56 -24.13
N LYS A 248 -14.27 6.42 -23.39
CA LYS A 248 -12.98 5.95 -23.94
C LYS A 248 -13.05 4.53 -24.48
N MET A 249 -13.73 3.64 -23.77
CA MET A 249 -13.93 2.26 -24.22
C MET A 249 -14.74 2.24 -25.53
N GLU A 250 -15.79 3.04 -25.63
CA GLU A 250 -16.57 3.20 -26.86
C GLU A 250 -15.71 3.74 -28.01
N ASP A 251 -14.91 4.77 -27.77
CA ASP A 251 -14.00 5.34 -28.78
C ASP A 251 -12.94 4.32 -29.22
N SER A 252 -12.39 3.55 -28.30
CA SER A 252 -11.41 2.49 -28.58
C SER A 252 -12.00 1.40 -29.45
N VAL A 253 -13.23 0.98 -29.16
CA VAL A 253 -13.95 0.01 -30.00
C VAL A 253 -14.26 0.60 -31.38
N ARG A 254 -14.64 1.89 -31.46
CA ARG A 254 -14.88 2.58 -32.75
C ARG A 254 -13.63 2.58 -33.63
N VAL A 255 -12.46 2.86 -33.08
CA VAL A 255 -11.17 2.85 -33.83
C VAL A 255 -10.92 1.46 -34.41
N THR A 256 -11.06 0.43 -33.57
CA THR A 256 -10.84 -0.98 -33.99
C THR A 256 -11.86 -1.44 -35.03
N MET A 257 -13.14 -1.06 -34.85
CA MET A 257 -14.21 -1.44 -35.79
C MET A 257 -14.06 -0.75 -37.15
N ARG A 258 -13.55 0.48 -37.22
CA ARG A 258 -13.27 1.15 -38.52
C ARG A 258 -12.29 0.35 -39.36
N ASN A 259 -11.24 -0.23 -38.76
CA ASN A 259 -10.29 -1.05 -39.49
C ASN A 259 -10.95 -2.29 -40.08
N LEU A 260 -11.80 -2.91 -39.30
CA LEU A 260 -12.54 -4.07 -39.74
C LEU A 260 -13.55 -3.70 -40.84
N GLU A 261 -14.23 -2.57 -40.71
CA GLU A 261 -15.13 -1.98 -41.72
C GLU A 261 -14.38 -1.74 -43.06
N ASP A 262 -13.20 -1.07 -42.98
CA ASP A 262 -12.39 -0.78 -44.18
C ASP A 262 -11.86 -2.06 -44.84
N THR A 263 -11.59 -3.12 -44.08
CA THR A 263 -11.14 -4.41 -44.60
C THR A 263 -12.31 -5.11 -45.28
N ILE A 264 -13.50 -5.15 -44.70
CA ILE A 264 -14.70 -5.75 -45.25
C ILE A 264 -15.11 -5.00 -46.52
N ARG A 265 -15.11 -3.68 -46.55
CA ARG A 265 -15.36 -2.86 -47.73
C ARG A 265 -14.39 -3.15 -48.89
N ARG A 266 -13.11 -3.36 -48.58
CA ARG A 266 -12.10 -3.72 -49.59
C ARG A 266 -12.41 -5.05 -50.25
N VAL A 267 -12.82 -6.04 -49.48
CA VAL A 267 -13.21 -7.37 -49.98
C VAL A 267 -14.48 -7.29 -50.88
N GLU A 268 -15.46 -6.50 -50.45
CA GLU A 268 -16.68 -6.29 -51.21
C GLU A 268 -16.42 -5.55 -52.53
N ASN A 269 -15.58 -4.50 -52.51
CA ASN A 269 -15.18 -3.75 -53.71
C ASN A 269 -14.42 -4.63 -54.74
N GLN A 270 -13.89 -5.79 -54.31
CA GLN A 270 -13.30 -6.79 -55.20
C GLN A 270 -14.34 -7.74 -55.80
N GLY A 271 -15.63 -7.51 -55.51
CA GLY A 271 -16.72 -8.28 -56.09
C GLY A 271 -17.10 -9.57 -55.38
N VAL A 272 -16.65 -9.71 -54.13
CA VAL A 272 -17.03 -10.85 -53.26
C VAL A 272 -18.34 -10.49 -52.55
N ASP A 273 -19.38 -11.33 -52.74
CA ASP A 273 -20.62 -11.19 -51.97
C ASP A 273 -20.41 -11.67 -50.53
N LEU A 274 -20.46 -10.72 -49.60
CA LEU A 274 -20.26 -11.01 -48.16
C LEU A 274 -21.26 -12.02 -47.57
N ARG A 275 -22.36 -12.27 -48.24
CA ARG A 275 -23.40 -13.28 -47.88
C ARG A 275 -22.96 -14.72 -48.20
N GLU A 276 -22.03 -14.88 -49.15
CA GLU A 276 -21.47 -16.16 -49.55
C GLU A 276 -20.17 -16.55 -48.83
N VAL A 277 -19.68 -15.68 -47.93
CA VAL A 277 -18.51 -15.96 -47.10
C VAL A 277 -18.94 -16.71 -45.85
N ASP A 278 -18.87 -18.03 -45.88
CA ASP A 278 -19.35 -18.92 -44.80
C ASP A 278 -18.67 -18.68 -43.45
N ASP A 279 -17.42 -18.20 -43.43
CA ASP A 279 -16.60 -18.04 -42.20
C ASP A 279 -16.38 -16.58 -41.80
N LEU A 280 -17.12 -15.61 -42.35
CA LEU A 280 -16.93 -14.18 -42.08
C LEU A 280 -17.06 -13.85 -40.57
N ASN A 281 -18.04 -14.43 -39.89
CA ASN A 281 -18.24 -14.22 -38.46
C ASN A 281 -17.13 -14.86 -37.62
N GLU A 282 -16.58 -16.00 -38.06
CA GLU A 282 -15.43 -16.64 -37.40
C GLU A 282 -14.16 -15.81 -37.58
N TYR A 283 -13.90 -15.28 -38.78
CA TYR A 283 -12.79 -14.34 -39.04
C TYR A 283 -12.89 -13.07 -38.17
N ILE A 284 -14.10 -12.51 -38.06
CA ILE A 284 -14.35 -11.34 -37.22
C ILE A 284 -14.14 -11.69 -35.77
N ALA A 285 -14.64 -12.82 -35.28
CA ALA A 285 -14.54 -13.27 -33.91
C ALA A 285 -13.06 -13.52 -33.53
N ASP A 286 -12.24 -14.11 -34.39
CA ASP A 286 -10.82 -14.33 -34.18
C ASP A 286 -10.06 -13.02 -34.06
N ARG A 287 -10.34 -12.06 -34.96
CA ARG A 287 -9.71 -10.74 -34.93
C ARG A 287 -10.04 -9.92 -33.68
N ILE A 288 -11.20 -10.17 -33.04
CA ILE A 288 -11.65 -9.42 -31.86
C ILE A 288 -11.34 -10.17 -30.57
N SER A 289 -11.01 -11.45 -30.65
CA SER A 289 -10.76 -12.31 -29.47
C SER A 289 -9.73 -11.74 -28.48
N SER A 290 -8.83 -10.88 -28.95
CA SER A 290 -7.82 -10.20 -28.12
C SER A 290 -8.33 -8.95 -27.40
N LEU A 291 -9.54 -8.44 -27.72
CA LEU A 291 -10.12 -7.25 -27.11
C LEU A 291 -11.00 -7.66 -25.94
N THR A 292 -10.49 -7.43 -24.74
CA THR A 292 -11.25 -7.69 -23.49
C THR A 292 -12.48 -6.80 -23.32
N MET A 293 -12.59 -5.75 -24.12
CA MET A 293 -13.65 -4.72 -24.09
C MET A 293 -14.90 -5.14 -24.85
N VAL A 294 -14.77 -6.09 -25.78
CA VAL A 294 -15.86 -6.52 -26.65
C VAL A 294 -16.24 -7.94 -26.31
N ARG A 295 -17.52 -8.19 -26.11
CA ARG A 295 -18.05 -9.51 -25.79
C ARG A 295 -18.29 -10.33 -27.05
N SER A 296 -18.90 -9.69 -28.06
CA SER A 296 -19.19 -10.31 -29.34
C SER A 296 -19.29 -9.26 -30.45
N VAL A 297 -18.95 -9.67 -31.66
CA VAL A 297 -19.23 -8.87 -32.87
C VAL A 297 -19.85 -9.75 -33.91
N ARG A 298 -20.85 -9.23 -34.59
CA ARG A 298 -21.53 -9.95 -35.67
C ARG A 298 -21.95 -8.99 -36.79
N VAL A 299 -22.06 -9.51 -38.00
CA VAL A 299 -22.64 -8.81 -39.12
C VAL A 299 -24.15 -9.03 -39.12
N THR A 300 -24.90 -7.95 -39.18
CA THR A 300 -26.37 -8.01 -39.24
C THR A 300 -26.92 -7.13 -40.37
N ASN A 301 -27.96 -7.58 -41.00
CA ASN A 301 -28.71 -6.83 -42.01
C ASN A 301 -30.00 -6.17 -41.49
N GLN A 302 -30.34 -6.42 -40.24
CA GLN A 302 -31.43 -5.79 -39.54
C GLN A 302 -30.88 -5.05 -38.33
N ILE A 303 -31.03 -3.71 -38.31
CA ILE A 303 -31.06 -3.04 -37.03
C ILE A 303 -32.32 -3.57 -36.37
N THR A 304 -32.18 -4.49 -35.47
CA THR A 304 -33.24 -4.74 -34.50
C THR A 304 -33.46 -3.37 -33.87
N GLU A 305 -34.65 -2.81 -34.05
CA GLU A 305 -35.11 -1.67 -33.29
C GLU A 305 -35.11 -2.05 -31.81
N VAL A 306 -33.96 -2.26 -31.25
CA VAL A 306 -33.70 -1.97 -29.84
C VAL A 306 -33.69 -0.45 -29.85
N THR A 307 -34.88 0.05 -29.79
CA THR A 307 -35.23 1.43 -29.62
C THR A 307 -34.17 2.12 -28.77
N ARG A 308 -33.69 3.27 -29.24
CA ARG A 308 -32.93 4.29 -28.48
C ARG A 308 -33.60 4.70 -27.14
N THR A 309 -34.47 3.89 -26.58
CA THR A 309 -35.22 4.15 -25.34
C THR A 309 -34.69 3.45 -24.10
N ASP A 310 -33.78 2.51 -24.24
CA ASP A 310 -33.08 1.95 -23.07
C ASP A 310 -31.64 2.49 -23.04
N GLU A 311 -31.38 3.39 -22.16
CA GLU A 311 -30.05 3.93 -21.80
C GLU A 311 -29.07 2.84 -21.32
N GLU A 312 -29.39 1.57 -21.42
CA GLU A 312 -28.64 0.36 -21.01
C GLU A 312 -28.21 -0.54 -22.17
N SER A 313 -28.30 -0.11 -23.44
CA SER A 313 -27.84 -0.97 -24.55
C SER A 313 -26.32 -0.82 -24.74
N ASP A 314 -25.57 -1.81 -24.27
CA ASP A 314 -24.14 -1.97 -24.51
C ASP A 314 -23.79 -2.34 -25.97
N LEU A 315 -24.64 -1.99 -26.91
CA LEU A 315 -24.53 -2.33 -28.32
C LEU A 315 -24.12 -1.11 -29.16
N LEU A 316 -23.05 -1.26 -29.91
CA LEU A 316 -22.58 -0.30 -30.90
C LEU A 316 -22.84 -0.83 -32.31
N PHE A 317 -23.35 0.03 -33.16
CA PHE A 317 -23.64 -0.28 -34.57
C PHE A 317 -22.76 0.56 -35.49
N PHE A 318 -22.07 -0.14 -36.42
CA PHE A 318 -21.23 0.48 -37.45
C PHE A 318 -21.81 0.07 -38.80
N MET A 319 -22.10 1.04 -39.66
CA MET A 319 -22.66 0.76 -41.00
C MET A 319 -21.53 0.35 -41.93
N ILE A 320 -21.57 -0.89 -42.46
CA ILE A 320 -20.54 -1.42 -43.33
C ILE A 320 -20.87 -1.06 -44.78
N ASN A 321 -22.12 -1.21 -45.23
CA ASN A 321 -22.52 -1.02 -46.61
C ASN A 321 -23.98 -0.60 -46.77
N VAL A 322 -24.26 0.11 -47.88
CA VAL A 322 -25.58 0.40 -48.39
C VAL A 322 -25.58 -0.12 -49.81
N ASP A 323 -26.21 -1.24 -50.04
CA ASP A 323 -26.48 -1.74 -51.40
C ASP A 323 -27.52 -0.81 -52.01
N GLU A 324 -27.08 0.09 -52.93
CA GLU A 324 -27.94 1.08 -53.54
C GLU A 324 -29.03 0.46 -54.42
N ASP A 325 -28.79 -0.76 -54.96
CA ASP A 325 -29.73 -1.45 -55.86
C ASP A 325 -30.80 -2.24 -55.09
N SER A 326 -30.49 -2.81 -53.92
CA SER A 326 -31.42 -3.57 -53.12
C SER A 326 -32.00 -2.86 -51.92
N GLY A 327 -31.43 -1.71 -51.55
CA GLY A 327 -31.78 -0.93 -50.36
C GLY A 327 -31.46 -1.62 -49.05
N THR A 328 -30.68 -2.71 -49.06
CA THR A 328 -30.26 -3.46 -47.86
C THR A 328 -29.02 -2.81 -47.26
N ARG A 329 -29.08 -2.54 -45.94
CA ARG A 329 -27.97 -2.01 -45.17
C ARG A 329 -27.38 -3.12 -44.35
N MET A 330 -26.03 -3.23 -44.32
CA MET A 330 -25.32 -4.17 -43.47
C MET A 330 -24.58 -3.38 -42.38
N PHE A 331 -24.62 -3.92 -41.16
CA PHE A 331 -24.03 -3.32 -40.00
C PHE A 331 -23.14 -4.31 -39.27
N LEU A 332 -22.03 -3.80 -38.70
CA LEU A 332 -21.30 -4.45 -37.66
C LEU A 332 -21.94 -4.10 -36.32
N GLU A 333 -22.45 -5.07 -35.62
CA GLU A 333 -22.96 -4.93 -34.26
C GLU A 333 -21.91 -5.42 -33.29
N ALA A 334 -21.42 -4.54 -32.44
CA ALA A 334 -20.46 -4.85 -31.40
C ALA A 334 -21.11 -4.74 -30.02
N GLU A 335 -21.06 -5.80 -29.22
CA GLU A 335 -21.55 -5.83 -27.84
C GLU A 335 -20.38 -5.51 -26.90
N LEU A 336 -20.47 -4.43 -26.16
CA LEU A 336 -19.48 -4.03 -25.18
C LEU A 336 -19.51 -4.97 -23.96
N SER A 337 -18.35 -5.26 -23.40
CA SER A 337 -18.24 -6.07 -22.20
C SER A 337 -18.49 -5.24 -20.94
N THR A 338 -19.71 -5.18 -20.46
CA THR A 338 -20.07 -4.60 -19.15
C THR A 338 -19.33 -5.25 -18.01
N GLU A 339 -18.98 -6.52 -18.11
CA GLU A 339 -18.21 -7.24 -17.09
C GLU A 339 -16.80 -6.65 -16.93
N THR A 340 -16.15 -6.27 -18.03
CA THR A 340 -14.82 -5.62 -18.00
C THR A 340 -14.92 -4.26 -17.34
N VAL A 341 -15.90 -3.43 -17.70
CA VAL A 341 -16.14 -2.14 -17.06
C VAL A 341 -16.42 -2.30 -15.57
N GLN A 342 -17.31 -3.21 -15.20
CA GLN A 342 -17.62 -3.47 -13.79
C GLN A 342 -16.40 -3.97 -13.01
N LYS A 343 -15.54 -4.77 -13.61
CA LYS A 343 -14.31 -5.27 -13.01
C LYS A 343 -13.33 -4.11 -12.73
N GLU A 344 -13.10 -3.24 -13.70
CA GLU A 344 -12.21 -2.09 -13.56
C GLU A 344 -12.78 -1.06 -12.58
N MET A 345 -14.07 -0.73 -12.69
CA MET A 345 -14.73 0.17 -11.72
C MET A 345 -14.69 -0.41 -10.31
N ARG A 346 -14.89 -1.70 -10.15
CA ARG A 346 -14.76 -2.37 -8.85
C ARG A 346 -13.34 -2.23 -8.28
N ASN A 347 -12.31 -2.36 -9.09
CA ASN A 347 -10.92 -2.18 -8.67
C ASN A 347 -10.67 -0.74 -8.20
N ILE A 348 -11.15 0.26 -8.95
CA ILE A 348 -11.05 1.68 -8.59
C ILE A 348 -11.83 1.97 -7.30
N VAL A 349 -13.06 1.46 -7.17
CA VAL A 349 -13.88 1.62 -5.96
C VAL A 349 -13.19 1.01 -4.74
N LEU A 350 -12.66 -0.20 -4.87
CA LEU A 350 -11.98 -0.89 -3.78
C LEU A 350 -10.70 -0.15 -3.34
N LEU A 351 -9.96 0.39 -4.29
CA LEU A 351 -8.77 1.18 -4.00
C LEU A 351 -9.12 2.52 -3.32
N LEU A 352 -10.15 3.21 -3.80
CA LEU A 352 -10.67 4.42 -3.15
C LEU A 352 -11.18 4.13 -1.74
N LEU A 353 -11.86 3.01 -1.53
CA LEU A 353 -12.32 2.58 -0.21
C LEU A 353 -11.15 2.32 0.75
N SER A 354 -10.10 1.63 0.29
CA SER A 354 -8.90 1.40 1.10
C SER A 354 -8.19 2.72 1.44
N THR A 355 -8.07 3.62 0.49
CA THR A 355 -7.51 4.97 0.66
C THR A 355 -8.32 5.78 1.68
N MET A 356 -9.65 5.70 1.61
CA MET A 356 -10.55 6.38 2.55
C MET A 356 -10.38 5.85 3.97
N ILE A 357 -10.22 4.54 4.16
CA ILE A 357 -10.00 3.96 5.50
C ILE A 357 -8.64 4.40 6.06
N ILE A 358 -7.60 4.42 5.25
CA ILE A 358 -6.28 4.95 5.64
C ILE A 358 -6.39 6.41 6.08
N LEU A 359 -7.10 7.23 5.32
CA LEU A 359 -7.34 8.63 5.67
C LEU A 359 -8.16 8.78 6.94
N MET A 360 -9.14 7.91 7.17
CA MET A 360 -9.94 7.91 8.40
C MET A 360 -9.06 7.62 9.62
N ILE A 361 -8.14 6.65 9.53
CA ILE A 361 -7.15 6.39 10.58
C ILE A 361 -6.27 7.62 10.81
N PHE A 362 -5.79 8.23 9.72
CA PHE A 362 -4.97 9.45 9.79
C PHE A 362 -5.69 10.61 10.47
N VAL A 363 -6.96 10.85 10.13
CA VAL A 363 -7.81 11.88 10.76
C VAL A 363 -8.03 11.59 12.25
N PHE A 364 -8.22 10.33 12.64
CA PHE A 364 -8.32 9.94 14.04
C PHE A 364 -7.06 10.26 14.83
N GLU A 365 -5.89 9.93 14.31
CA GLU A 365 -4.61 10.20 14.97
C GLU A 365 -4.31 11.70 15.02
N LEU A 366 -4.70 12.45 14.00
CA LEU A 366 -4.55 13.90 13.98
C LEU A 366 -5.47 14.61 14.99
N ASN A 367 -6.67 14.09 15.24
CA ASN A 367 -7.53 14.57 16.31
C ASN A 367 -6.88 14.41 17.70
N ALA A 368 -6.09 13.36 17.92
CA ALA A 368 -5.28 13.22 19.12
C ALA A 368 -4.22 14.34 19.25
N LEU A 369 -3.59 14.74 18.14
CA LEU A 369 -2.67 15.87 18.09
C LEU A 369 -3.34 17.19 18.50
N ILE A 370 -4.57 17.44 18.04
CA ILE A 370 -5.33 18.64 18.39
C ILE A 370 -5.56 18.70 19.90
N ASP A 371 -5.95 17.59 20.52
CA ASP A 371 -6.08 17.51 21.99
C ASP A 371 -4.78 17.85 22.70
N LEU A 372 -3.67 17.34 22.20
CA LEU A 372 -2.34 17.59 22.76
C LEU A 372 -1.95 19.08 22.68
N LEU A 373 -2.17 19.71 21.54
CA LEU A 373 -1.90 21.14 21.33
C LEU A 373 -2.75 22.01 22.25
N VAL A 374 -4.03 21.66 22.45
CA VAL A 374 -4.93 22.36 23.38
C VAL A 374 -4.47 22.20 24.84
N VAL A 375 -4.04 20.98 25.23
CA VAL A 375 -3.49 20.74 26.57
C VAL A 375 -2.21 21.55 26.78
N LYS A 376 -1.29 21.54 25.81
CA LYS A 376 -0.05 22.30 25.87
C LYS A 376 -0.27 23.81 25.97
N LEU A 377 -1.21 24.36 25.23
CA LEU A 377 -1.58 25.79 25.30
C LEU A 377 -2.17 26.17 26.67
N ARG A 378 -2.88 25.24 27.32
CA ARG A 378 -3.40 25.42 28.68
C ARG A 378 -2.30 25.35 29.73
N GLU A 379 -1.37 24.40 29.61
CA GLU A 379 -0.23 24.22 30.54
C GLU A 379 0.78 25.38 30.47
N ALA A 380 1.01 25.95 29.28
CA ALA A 380 1.82 27.14 29.10
C ALA A 380 1.33 28.39 29.90
N GLY A 381 0.10 28.33 30.42
CA GLY A 381 -0.51 29.35 31.26
C GLY A 381 -0.40 29.07 32.76
N ASN A 382 -0.06 27.87 33.18
CA ASN A 382 0.06 27.45 34.59
C ASN A 382 1.54 27.12 34.90
N ARG A 383 2.35 28.16 35.14
CA ARG A 383 3.74 28.00 35.55
C ARG A 383 3.76 27.34 36.96
N GLY A 384 4.08 26.04 37.02
CA GLY A 384 4.37 25.39 38.29
C GLY A 384 3.75 24.00 38.51
N LYS A 385 2.90 23.46 37.63
CA LYS A 385 2.43 22.06 37.71
C LYS A 385 3.24 21.17 36.74
N GLY A 386 3.72 20.01 37.24
CA GLY A 386 4.39 18.99 36.44
C GLY A 386 3.56 18.56 35.23
N PHE A 387 4.14 17.75 34.36
CA PHE A 387 3.45 17.24 33.18
C PHE A 387 2.27 16.31 33.58
N SER A 388 1.22 16.31 32.75
CA SER A 388 0.12 15.36 32.91
C SER A 388 0.48 14.03 32.24
N GLU A 389 0.27 12.88 32.88
CA GLU A 389 0.41 11.54 32.26
C GLU A 389 -0.33 11.45 30.92
N LYS A 390 -1.53 12.07 30.86
CA LYS A 390 -2.31 12.13 29.63
C LYS A 390 -1.57 12.84 28.49
N HIS A 391 -0.77 13.87 28.79
CA HIS A 391 0.05 14.57 27.81
C HIS A 391 1.10 13.63 27.20
N VAL A 392 1.84 12.91 28.04
CA VAL A 392 2.87 11.98 27.59
C VAL A 392 2.26 10.84 26.79
N ARG A 393 1.13 10.31 27.21
CA ARG A 393 0.41 9.23 26.56
C ARG A 393 -0.03 9.58 25.13
N ILE A 394 -0.62 10.77 24.95
CA ILE A 394 -1.00 11.24 23.62
C ILE A 394 0.23 11.56 22.77
N ALA A 395 1.29 12.10 23.37
CA ALA A 395 2.54 12.37 22.66
C ALA A 395 3.21 11.08 22.17
N LEU A 396 3.23 10.01 22.99
CA LEU A 396 3.72 8.68 22.63
C LEU A 396 2.96 8.13 21.42
N ARG A 397 1.62 8.10 21.51
CA ARG A 397 0.78 7.59 20.43
C ARG A 397 1.04 8.32 19.13
N PHE A 398 1.05 9.64 19.15
CA PHE A 398 1.21 10.46 17.94
C PHE A 398 2.63 10.40 17.36
N THR A 399 3.65 10.43 18.21
CA THR A 399 5.04 10.28 17.72
C THR A 399 5.32 8.88 17.21
N GLY A 400 4.78 7.84 17.85
CA GLY A 400 4.81 6.46 17.35
C GLY A 400 4.13 6.34 15.99
N PHE A 401 2.95 6.94 15.83
CA PHE A 401 2.22 7.00 14.56
C PHE A 401 3.07 7.63 13.43
N LEU A 402 3.62 8.82 13.64
CA LEU A 402 4.43 9.48 12.61
C LEU A 402 5.70 8.72 12.27
N CYS A 403 6.41 8.18 13.28
CA CYS A 403 7.62 7.40 13.09
C CYS A 403 7.34 6.16 12.23
N SER A 404 6.31 5.41 12.59
CA SER A 404 5.95 4.18 11.90
C SER A 404 5.37 4.46 10.50
N THR A 405 4.61 5.55 10.32
CA THR A 405 4.15 5.97 8.98
C THR A 405 5.33 6.24 8.06
N ALA A 406 6.32 7.01 8.53
CA ALA A 406 7.52 7.30 7.74
C ALA A 406 8.31 6.04 7.40
N GLU A 407 8.48 5.13 8.35
CA GLU A 407 9.24 3.89 8.18
C GLU A 407 8.56 2.93 7.19
N TYR A 408 7.29 2.61 7.41
CA TYR A 408 6.57 1.64 6.58
C TYR A 408 6.21 2.17 5.17
N MET A 409 6.39 3.47 4.94
CA MET A 409 6.24 4.07 3.61
C MET A 409 7.30 3.58 2.61
N CYS A 410 8.51 3.24 3.07
CA CYS A 410 9.63 2.83 2.20
C CYS A 410 10.10 1.39 2.42
N VAL A 411 9.95 0.83 3.63
CA VAL A 411 10.48 -0.50 3.99
C VAL A 411 10.02 -1.62 3.07
N PRO A 412 8.73 -1.78 2.75
CA PRO A 412 8.27 -2.84 1.85
C PRO A 412 8.84 -2.72 0.43
N TYR A 413 9.13 -1.49 0.01
CA TYR A 413 9.53 -1.19 -1.37
C TYR A 413 11.04 -1.28 -1.61
N ALA A 414 11.85 -1.43 -0.55
CA ALA A 414 13.28 -1.71 -0.68
C ALA A 414 13.56 -3.01 -1.43
N ALA A 415 12.84 -4.08 -1.09
CA ALA A 415 12.94 -5.36 -1.77
C ALA A 415 12.44 -5.27 -3.24
N MET A 416 11.35 -4.55 -3.47
CA MET A 416 10.78 -4.37 -4.81
C MET A 416 11.70 -3.55 -5.71
N LEU A 417 12.36 -2.51 -5.18
CA LEU A 417 13.33 -1.71 -5.93
C LEU A 417 14.54 -2.55 -6.37
N ILE A 418 15.06 -3.44 -5.51
CA ILE A 418 16.17 -4.35 -5.87
C ILE A 418 15.71 -5.37 -6.92
N ARG A 419 14.52 -5.96 -6.78
CA ARG A 419 13.98 -6.88 -7.78
C ARG A 419 13.78 -6.20 -9.13
N ALA A 420 13.24 -4.98 -9.10
CA ALA A 420 13.07 -4.17 -10.29
C ALA A 420 14.42 -3.83 -10.97
N GLY A 421 15.49 -3.60 -10.19
CA GLY A 421 16.87 -3.41 -10.71
C GLY A 421 17.52 -4.66 -11.27
N GLY A 422 17.03 -5.86 -10.93
CA GLY A 422 17.63 -7.13 -11.37
C GLY A 422 19.04 -7.43 -10.82
N GLU A 423 19.48 -6.65 -9.81
CA GLU A 423 20.86 -6.76 -9.28
C GLU A 423 21.00 -7.97 -8.34
N SER A 424 22.05 -8.73 -8.52
CA SER A 424 22.47 -9.81 -7.62
C SER A 424 23.77 -9.45 -6.90
N LEU A 425 23.88 -9.77 -5.61
CA LEU A 425 25.06 -9.49 -4.80
C LEU A 425 25.57 -10.76 -4.11
N PHE A 426 26.88 -10.85 -3.92
CA PHE A 426 27.54 -11.96 -3.22
C PHE A 426 27.25 -13.36 -3.79
N GLY A 427 26.91 -13.47 -5.09
CA GLY A 427 26.54 -14.74 -5.72
C GLY A 427 25.14 -15.25 -5.33
N LEU A 428 24.33 -14.42 -4.64
CA LEU A 428 22.95 -14.74 -4.28
C LEU A 428 22.01 -14.46 -5.47
N SER A 429 20.89 -15.18 -5.55
CA SER A 429 19.84 -14.83 -6.52
C SER A 429 19.27 -13.46 -6.26
N VAL A 430 18.65 -12.82 -7.27
CA VAL A 430 17.98 -11.51 -7.14
C VAL A 430 16.94 -11.53 -6.01
N GLY A 431 16.17 -12.61 -5.89
CA GLY A 431 15.20 -12.76 -4.80
C GLY A 431 15.82 -12.78 -3.40
N MET A 432 16.96 -13.49 -3.24
CA MET A 432 17.69 -13.51 -1.95
C MET A 432 18.35 -12.15 -1.67
N THR A 433 18.89 -11.48 -2.70
CA THR A 433 19.45 -10.12 -2.58
C THR A 433 18.37 -9.14 -2.13
N ALA A 434 17.16 -9.24 -2.67
CA ALA A 434 16.02 -8.40 -2.31
C ALA A 434 15.53 -8.60 -0.86
N ALA A 435 15.81 -9.75 -0.23
CA ALA A 435 15.50 -9.99 1.18
C ALA A 435 16.53 -9.38 2.15
N LEU A 436 17.75 -9.11 1.69
CA LEU A 436 18.84 -8.61 2.55
C LEU A 436 18.56 -7.27 3.24
N PRO A 437 17.93 -6.25 2.62
CA PRO A 437 17.66 -4.97 3.27
C PRO A 437 16.96 -5.11 4.62
N LEU A 438 15.88 -5.88 4.69
CA LEU A 438 15.12 -6.12 5.92
C LEU A 438 15.91 -6.92 6.95
N THR A 439 16.64 -7.93 6.50
CA THR A 439 17.46 -8.76 7.39
C THR A 439 18.58 -7.96 8.01
N VAL A 440 19.33 -7.19 7.21
CA VAL A 440 20.45 -6.35 7.67
C VAL A 440 19.95 -5.23 8.59
N GLU A 441 18.82 -4.62 8.27
CA GLU A 441 18.16 -3.62 9.12
C GLU A 441 17.81 -4.20 10.49
N SER A 442 17.17 -5.37 10.54
CA SER A 442 16.79 -6.03 11.79
C SER A 442 18.01 -6.38 12.64
N VAL A 443 19.07 -6.91 12.03
CA VAL A 443 20.34 -7.21 12.72
C VAL A 443 20.97 -5.93 13.27
N ALA A 444 21.07 -4.87 12.44
CA ALA A 444 21.62 -3.59 12.87
C ALA A 444 20.80 -2.97 14.02
N GLN A 445 19.48 -3.11 13.98
CA GLN A 445 18.57 -2.65 15.01
C GLN A 445 18.80 -3.41 16.34
N ILE A 446 18.91 -4.75 16.31
CA ILE A 446 19.20 -5.56 17.51
C ILE A 446 20.53 -5.14 18.13
N VAL A 447 21.59 -5.07 17.34
CA VAL A 447 22.93 -4.67 17.81
C VAL A 447 22.90 -3.26 18.39
N ALA A 448 22.27 -2.33 17.70
CA ALA A 448 22.16 -0.95 18.17
C ALA A 448 21.34 -0.85 19.47
N MET A 449 20.22 -1.56 19.61
CA MET A 449 19.42 -1.58 20.84
C MET A 449 20.20 -2.06 22.06
N LEU A 450 21.13 -2.99 21.89
CA LEU A 450 21.99 -3.45 22.98
C LEU A 450 23.10 -2.43 23.36
N LEU A 451 23.60 -1.67 22.40
CA LEU A 451 24.70 -0.71 22.59
C LEU A 451 24.24 0.69 22.99
N LEU A 452 23.12 1.17 22.42
CA LEU A 452 22.60 2.53 22.59
C LEU A 452 22.30 2.92 24.05
N PRO A 453 21.81 2.06 24.96
CA PRO A 453 21.59 2.45 26.35
C PRO A 453 22.83 3.00 27.04
N ARG A 454 24.04 2.48 26.70
CA ARG A 454 25.30 2.99 27.22
C ARG A 454 25.62 4.39 26.71
N PHE A 455 25.27 4.64 25.44
CA PHE A 455 25.47 5.94 24.80
C PHE A 455 24.46 6.98 25.33
N VAL A 456 23.19 6.61 25.45
CA VAL A 456 22.12 7.48 25.97
C VAL A 456 22.32 7.88 27.41
N LYS A 457 22.94 7.02 28.26
CA LYS A 457 23.32 7.39 29.64
C LYS A 457 24.34 8.55 29.69
N LYS A 458 25.13 8.73 28.65
CA LYS A 458 26.13 9.81 28.53
C LYS A 458 25.59 11.05 27.82
N THR A 459 24.63 10.87 26.92
CA THR A 459 24.01 11.91 26.11
C THR A 459 22.54 12.16 26.54
N SER A 460 21.98 13.30 26.17
CA SER A 460 20.57 13.58 26.40
C SER A 460 19.70 12.75 25.44
N VAL A 461 18.58 12.20 25.92
CA VAL A 461 17.57 11.51 25.10
C VAL A 461 17.09 12.37 23.90
N ARG A 462 17.05 13.68 24.09
CA ARG A 462 16.72 14.63 23.03
C ARG A 462 17.78 14.66 21.92
N ILE A 463 19.07 14.54 22.26
CA ILE A 463 20.16 14.45 21.29
C ILE A 463 20.06 13.13 20.53
N THR A 464 19.76 12.02 21.22
CA THR A 464 19.52 10.73 20.59
C THR A 464 18.42 10.82 19.54
N LEU A 465 17.27 11.47 19.85
CA LEU A 465 16.19 11.71 18.90
C LEU A 465 16.67 12.43 17.64
N VAL A 466 17.41 13.55 17.81
CA VAL A 466 17.89 14.37 16.69
C VAL A 466 18.88 13.59 15.82
N LEU A 467 19.82 12.87 16.43
CA LEU A 467 20.81 12.06 15.70
C LEU A 467 20.14 10.92 14.93
N SER A 468 19.18 10.23 15.56
CA SER A 468 18.42 9.15 14.91
C SER A 468 17.63 9.68 13.73
N ALA A 469 16.94 10.80 13.88
CA ALA A 469 16.22 11.42 12.78
C ALA A 469 17.13 11.85 11.62
N ALA A 470 18.28 12.45 11.94
CA ALA A 470 19.27 12.86 10.94
C ALA A 470 19.82 11.64 10.17
N LEU A 471 20.19 10.55 10.89
CA LEU A 471 20.66 9.31 10.26
C LEU A 471 19.59 8.69 9.35
N MET A 472 18.33 8.66 9.78
CA MET A 472 17.23 8.11 8.97
C MET A 472 16.98 8.95 7.71
N ILE A 473 16.95 10.29 7.84
CA ILE A 473 16.77 11.19 6.70
C ILE A 473 17.90 11.01 5.69
N VAL A 474 19.16 11.03 6.14
CA VAL A 474 20.32 10.85 5.26
C VAL A 474 20.28 9.47 4.60
N SER A 475 19.98 8.41 5.35
CA SER A 475 19.84 7.06 4.83
C SER A 475 18.81 6.98 3.71
N ASN A 476 17.61 7.50 3.92
CA ASN A 476 16.54 7.44 2.93
C ASN A 476 16.84 8.31 1.68
N VAL A 477 17.42 9.51 1.87
CA VAL A 477 17.84 10.36 0.74
C VAL A 477 18.93 9.69 -0.09
N THR A 478 19.89 9.02 0.58
CA THR A 478 20.97 8.27 -0.12
C THR A 478 20.39 7.07 -0.87
N ALA A 479 19.46 6.31 -0.27
CA ALA A 479 18.79 5.20 -0.93
C ALA A 479 18.02 5.64 -2.18
N PHE A 480 17.33 6.79 -2.10
CA PHE A 480 16.67 7.40 -3.25
C PHE A 480 17.66 7.77 -4.37
N SER A 481 18.80 8.37 -4.02
CA SER A 481 19.73 8.94 -5.01
C SER A 481 20.60 7.89 -5.70
N MET A 482 20.96 6.81 -4.99
CA MET A 482 21.93 5.83 -5.51
C MET A 482 21.27 4.65 -6.22
N GLY A 483 20.09 4.21 -5.80
CA GLY A 483 19.29 3.15 -6.43
C GLY A 483 19.90 1.75 -6.51
N SER A 484 21.21 1.57 -6.26
CA SER A 484 21.88 0.26 -6.34
C SER A 484 21.57 -0.63 -5.15
N ALA A 485 21.50 -1.95 -5.36
CA ALA A 485 21.20 -2.92 -4.30
C ALA A 485 22.15 -2.81 -3.09
N ALA A 486 23.45 -2.65 -3.33
CA ALA A 486 24.45 -2.51 -2.28
C ALA A 486 24.22 -1.23 -1.43
N ALA A 487 23.90 -0.11 -2.09
CA ALA A 487 23.59 1.15 -1.40
C ALA A 487 22.31 1.03 -0.57
N ILE A 488 21.25 0.42 -1.12
CA ILE A 488 19.97 0.22 -0.41
C ILE A 488 20.22 -0.63 0.85
N ILE A 489 20.94 -1.74 0.76
CA ILE A 489 21.24 -2.63 1.89
C ILE A 489 22.04 -1.87 2.98
N LEU A 490 23.07 -1.11 2.58
CA LEU A 490 23.83 -0.30 3.53
C LEU A 490 22.98 0.79 4.19
N CYS A 491 22.17 1.48 3.40
CA CYS A 491 21.24 2.48 3.91
C CYS A 491 20.24 1.87 4.91
N ARG A 492 19.71 0.68 4.65
CA ARG A 492 18.82 -0.01 5.60
C ARG A 492 19.55 -0.44 6.88
N ALA A 493 20.84 -0.79 6.82
CA ALA A 493 21.63 -1.00 8.03
C ALA A 493 21.70 0.27 8.90
N VAL A 494 21.96 1.43 8.28
CA VAL A 494 21.98 2.74 8.97
C VAL A 494 20.58 3.09 9.51
N ALA A 495 19.53 2.83 8.75
CA ALA A 495 18.14 3.00 9.17
C ALA A 495 17.80 2.16 10.40
N GLY A 496 18.28 0.90 10.47
CA GLY A 496 18.10 0.03 11.64
C GLY A 496 18.73 0.63 12.92
N VAL A 497 19.94 1.20 12.82
CA VAL A 497 20.57 1.92 13.94
C VAL A 497 19.74 3.14 14.37
N ALA A 498 19.26 3.91 13.41
CA ALA A 498 18.41 5.09 13.66
C ALA A 498 17.08 4.69 14.34
N TYR A 499 16.43 3.65 13.85
CA TYR A 499 15.19 3.14 14.43
C TYR A 499 15.36 2.64 15.87
N ALA A 500 16.48 1.97 16.17
CA ALA A 500 16.82 1.61 17.54
C ALA A 500 16.88 2.84 18.46
N GLY A 501 17.38 3.98 17.96
CA GLY A 501 17.38 5.24 18.70
C GLY A 501 15.98 5.78 18.96
N PHE A 502 15.05 5.70 18.01
CA PHE A 502 13.64 6.07 18.21
C PHE A 502 12.98 5.18 19.28
N LYS A 503 13.25 3.87 19.27
CA LYS A 503 12.77 2.95 20.30
C LYS A 503 13.31 3.28 21.68
N GLN A 504 14.56 3.73 21.81
CA GLN A 504 15.12 4.22 23.07
C GLN A 504 14.40 5.47 23.59
N VAL A 505 14.03 6.39 22.70
CA VAL A 505 13.23 7.57 23.04
C VAL A 505 11.83 7.17 23.51
N SER A 506 11.15 6.27 22.80
CA SER A 506 9.85 5.75 23.18
C SER A 506 9.89 5.05 24.53
N ASN A 507 10.86 4.17 24.76
CA ASN A 507 11.08 3.47 26.03
C ASN A 507 11.30 4.45 27.21
N PHE A 508 12.04 5.55 26.96
CA PHE A 508 12.23 6.59 27.96
C PHE A 508 10.88 7.30 28.29
N LEU A 509 10.07 7.60 27.30
CA LEU A 509 8.76 8.21 27.51
C LEU A 509 7.81 7.25 28.25
N ILE A 510 7.82 5.96 27.91
CA ILE A 510 7.04 4.93 28.57
C ILE A 510 7.42 4.86 30.05
N THR A 511 8.71 4.78 30.37
CA THR A 511 9.21 4.53 31.73
C THR A 511 9.19 5.76 32.63
N LYS A 512 9.33 6.98 32.08
CA LYS A 512 9.38 8.22 32.87
C LYS A 512 8.07 9.02 32.83
N GLY A 513 7.14 8.63 31.93
CA GLY A 513 5.90 9.35 31.68
C GLY A 513 4.69 8.92 32.48
N TYR A 514 4.85 8.08 33.51
CA TYR A 514 3.74 7.64 34.36
C TYR A 514 4.03 7.87 35.84
N GLU A 515 2.97 7.90 36.64
CA GLU A 515 3.00 8.02 38.11
C GLU A 515 2.34 6.82 38.78
N THR A 516 1.48 6.10 38.06
CA THR A 516 0.71 4.95 38.56
C THR A 516 1.09 3.65 37.85
N GLU A 517 1.03 2.50 38.52
CA GLU A 517 1.35 1.20 37.90
C GLU A 517 0.49 0.89 36.66
N THR A 518 -0.76 1.33 36.64
CA THR A 518 -1.64 1.20 35.46
C THR A 518 -1.23 2.12 34.33
N GLY A 519 -0.58 3.26 34.62
CA GLY A 519 -0.09 4.23 33.64
C GLY A 519 0.98 3.67 32.70
N ARG A 520 1.83 2.77 33.19
CA ARG A 520 2.84 2.07 32.37
C ARG A 520 2.18 1.23 31.26
N SER A 521 1.28 0.33 31.64
CA SER A 521 0.57 -0.52 30.66
C SER A 521 -0.22 0.30 29.64
N GLU A 522 -0.81 1.42 30.07
CA GLU A 522 -1.50 2.35 29.18
C GLU A 522 -0.55 3.05 28.22
N ASN A 523 0.66 3.45 28.67
CA ASN A 523 1.69 4.05 27.82
C ASN A 523 2.20 3.05 26.76
N ILE A 524 2.49 1.82 27.15
CA ILE A 524 2.89 0.74 26.22
C ILE A 524 1.78 0.49 25.18
N SER A 525 0.54 0.41 25.63
CA SER A 525 -0.61 0.19 24.75
C SER A 525 -0.82 1.33 23.76
N GLN A 526 -0.62 2.59 24.16
CA GLN A 526 -0.78 3.74 23.28
C GLN A 526 0.41 3.89 22.30
N ASP A 527 1.63 3.55 22.73
CA ASP A 527 2.80 3.46 21.83
C ASP A 527 2.54 2.41 20.73
N ASN A 528 2.14 1.20 21.13
CA ASN A 528 1.84 0.12 20.19
C ASN A 528 0.69 0.49 19.22
N ALA A 529 -0.39 1.08 19.72
CA ALA A 529 -1.50 1.54 18.88
C ALA A 529 -1.06 2.62 17.87
N GLY A 530 -0.20 3.54 18.28
CA GLY A 530 0.40 4.54 17.39
C GLY A 530 1.28 3.89 16.31
N LEU A 531 2.13 2.93 16.70
CA LEU A 531 2.99 2.20 15.76
C LEU A 531 2.18 1.42 14.72
N LEU A 532 1.13 0.71 15.14
CA LEU A 532 0.24 -0.05 14.25
C LEU A 532 -0.53 0.87 13.29
N ALA A 533 -1.08 1.97 13.82
CA ALA A 533 -1.76 2.96 12.98
C ALA A 533 -0.80 3.54 11.94
N GLY A 534 0.43 3.86 12.35
CA GLY A 534 1.47 4.36 11.47
C GLY A 534 1.92 3.34 10.42
N ALA A 535 2.10 2.08 10.79
CA ALA A 535 2.47 1.01 9.87
C ALA A 535 1.39 0.80 8.80
N THR A 536 0.11 0.77 9.20
CA THR A 536 -1.02 0.62 8.28
C THR A 536 -1.11 1.81 7.31
N CYS A 537 -1.01 3.04 7.82
CA CYS A 537 -1.04 4.25 6.98
C CYS A 537 0.20 4.35 6.09
N GLY A 538 1.39 4.06 6.63
CA GLY A 538 2.66 4.13 5.90
C GLY A 538 2.72 3.14 4.74
N ALA A 539 2.38 1.88 4.99
CA ALA A 539 2.34 0.85 3.95
C ALA A 539 1.33 1.20 2.83
N GLY A 540 0.15 1.68 3.21
CA GLY A 540 -0.86 2.11 2.25
C GLY A 540 -0.45 3.33 1.43
N LEU A 541 0.10 4.38 2.08
CA LEU A 541 0.65 5.55 1.39
C LEU A 541 1.82 5.17 0.47
N GLY A 542 2.71 4.29 0.95
CA GLY A 542 3.83 3.79 0.16
C GLY A 542 3.38 3.01 -1.08
N ALA A 543 2.32 2.18 -0.96
CA ALA A 543 1.73 1.46 -2.10
C ALA A 543 1.25 2.42 -3.19
N ILE A 544 0.49 3.44 -2.78
CA ILE A 544 -0.05 4.43 -3.68
C ILE A 544 1.08 5.24 -4.35
N LEU A 545 2.05 5.69 -3.57
CA LEU A 545 3.20 6.44 -4.09
C LEU A 545 4.04 5.59 -5.04
N SER A 546 4.34 4.33 -4.68
CA SER A 546 5.15 3.45 -5.51
C SER A 546 4.51 3.13 -6.86
N ALA A 547 3.20 2.95 -6.89
CA ALA A 547 2.45 2.71 -8.12
C ALA A 547 2.49 3.89 -9.09
N ASN A 548 2.49 5.13 -8.57
CA ASN A 548 2.39 6.35 -9.39
C ASN A 548 3.71 7.05 -9.67
N THR A 549 4.72 6.88 -8.79
CA THR A 549 5.99 7.62 -8.88
C THR A 549 7.23 6.71 -8.87
N GLY A 550 7.01 5.40 -8.81
CA GLY A 550 8.07 4.40 -8.71
C GLY A 550 8.57 4.17 -7.28
N TYR A 551 9.22 3.02 -7.08
CA TYR A 551 9.65 2.54 -5.76
C TYR A 551 10.67 3.47 -5.08
N ALA A 552 11.56 4.10 -5.83
CA ALA A 552 12.61 4.97 -5.29
C ALA A 552 12.03 6.21 -4.59
N MET A 553 10.96 6.80 -5.12
CA MET A 553 10.34 8.00 -4.56
C MET A 553 9.75 7.77 -3.16
N THR A 554 9.39 6.54 -2.79
CA THR A 554 8.91 6.21 -1.44
C THR A 554 9.94 6.56 -0.36
N PHE A 555 11.24 6.42 -0.65
CA PHE A 555 12.32 6.80 0.27
C PHE A 555 12.40 8.32 0.47
N LEU A 556 12.23 9.11 -0.59
CA LEU A 556 12.25 10.58 -0.50
C LEU A 556 11.06 11.08 0.34
N PHE A 557 9.86 10.56 0.10
CA PHE A 557 8.67 10.90 0.90
C PHE A 557 8.83 10.47 2.35
N SER A 558 9.40 9.28 2.61
CA SER A 558 9.73 8.83 3.96
C SER A 558 10.69 9.81 4.66
N ALA A 559 11.73 10.27 3.99
CA ALA A 559 12.65 11.27 4.53
C ALA A 559 11.93 12.58 4.93
N CYS A 560 11.02 13.07 4.09
CA CYS A 560 10.19 14.25 4.40
C CYS A 560 9.30 14.00 5.63
N PHE A 561 8.71 12.84 5.78
CA PHE A 561 7.91 12.47 6.95
C PHE A 561 8.76 12.40 8.23
N PHE A 562 10.01 11.93 8.16
CA PHE A 562 10.92 11.95 9.31
C PHE A 562 11.31 13.36 9.75
N VAL A 563 11.41 14.33 8.83
CA VAL A 563 11.55 15.76 9.20
C VAL A 563 10.32 16.23 9.98
N PHE A 564 9.12 15.88 9.50
CA PHE A 564 7.89 16.22 10.20
C PHE A 564 7.79 15.54 11.57
N TYR A 565 8.15 14.25 11.67
CA TYR A 565 8.25 13.51 12.92
C TYR A 565 9.19 14.23 13.93
N LEU A 566 10.38 14.62 13.49
CA LEU A 566 11.37 15.31 14.34
C LEU A 566 10.80 16.62 14.90
N LEU A 567 10.20 17.44 14.04
CA LEU A 567 9.59 18.71 14.46
C LEU A 567 8.44 18.47 15.45
N ALA A 568 7.58 17.49 15.18
CA ALA A 568 6.51 17.11 16.09
C ALA A 568 7.03 16.61 17.44
N ALA A 569 7.97 15.67 17.46
CA ALA A 569 8.54 15.12 18.69
C ALA A 569 9.25 16.20 19.53
N LEU A 570 10.03 17.08 18.91
CA LEU A 570 10.70 18.19 19.61
C LEU A 570 9.70 19.19 20.22
N SER A 571 8.58 19.43 19.55
CA SER A 571 7.60 20.43 19.98
C SER A 571 6.58 19.89 20.97
N LEU A 572 6.16 18.62 20.86
CA LEU A 572 5.03 18.06 21.60
C LEU A 572 5.43 17.41 22.92
N VAL A 573 6.60 16.76 22.98
CA VAL A 573 7.05 16.05 24.20
C VAL A 573 7.49 17.05 25.27
N PRO A 574 7.08 16.85 26.54
CA PRO A 574 7.45 17.74 27.65
C PRO A 574 8.88 17.43 28.19
N TRP A 575 9.91 17.63 27.35
CA TRP A 575 11.30 17.25 27.62
C TRP A 575 11.86 17.77 28.93
N LYS A 576 11.56 19.04 29.30
CA LYS A 576 12.07 19.66 30.51
C LYS A 576 11.60 18.95 31.77
N ALA A 577 10.30 18.68 31.88
CA ALA A 577 9.70 18.03 33.04
C ALA A 577 10.17 16.57 33.19
N LEU A 578 10.26 15.83 32.08
CA LEU A 578 10.74 14.46 32.07
C LEU A 578 12.24 14.36 32.40
N SER A 579 13.05 15.28 31.94
CA SER A 579 14.46 15.34 32.27
C SER A 579 14.71 15.63 33.77
N GLN A 580 13.94 16.52 34.40
CA GLN A 580 14.00 16.78 35.83
C GLN A 580 13.65 15.54 36.65
N LYS A 581 12.57 14.83 36.29
CA LYS A 581 12.18 13.58 36.94
C LYS A 581 13.29 12.52 36.83
N SER A 582 13.86 12.35 35.63
CA SER A 582 14.98 11.43 35.41
C SER A 582 16.24 11.74 36.23
N LEU A 583 16.51 13.01 36.51
CA LEU A 583 17.67 13.41 37.33
C LEU A 583 17.45 13.11 38.81
N SER A 584 16.23 13.26 39.33
CA SER A 584 15.88 12.95 40.73
C SER A 584 15.91 11.42 41.00
N GLU A 585 15.57 10.60 40.02
CA GLU A 585 15.57 9.14 40.14
C GLU A 585 16.93 8.47 39.86
N LYS A 586 17.91 9.19 39.26
CA LYS A 586 19.27 8.65 38.98
C LYS A 586 20.05 8.23 40.21
N ALA A 587 19.64 8.68 41.39
CA ALA A 587 20.30 8.35 42.64
C ALA A 587 20.10 6.91 43.15
N GLU A 588 19.14 6.13 42.54
CA GLU A 588 18.76 4.79 43.05
C GLU A 588 19.06 3.61 42.09
N GLY A 589 19.60 3.82 40.90
CA GLY A 589 19.86 2.79 39.89
C GLY A 589 20.99 1.84 40.24
N LYS A 590 20.73 0.54 40.47
CA LYS A 590 21.75 -0.50 40.64
C LYS A 590 22.56 -0.68 39.35
N PRO A 591 23.90 -0.87 39.41
CA PRO A 591 24.69 -1.16 38.22
C PRO A 591 24.30 -2.56 37.65
N VAL A 592 23.92 -2.61 36.38
CA VAL A 592 23.63 -3.87 35.67
C VAL A 592 24.93 -4.64 35.45
N ARG A 593 25.04 -5.83 36.05
CA ARG A 593 26.19 -6.73 35.87
C ARG A 593 25.91 -7.73 34.77
N GLY A 594 26.85 -7.94 33.86
CA GLY A 594 26.68 -8.89 32.74
C GLY A 594 26.34 -10.32 33.18
N ILE A 595 26.84 -10.73 34.35
CA ILE A 595 26.56 -12.07 34.93
C ILE A 595 25.08 -12.23 35.37
N ASP A 596 24.49 -11.12 35.84
CA ASP A 596 23.07 -11.13 36.24
C ASP A 596 22.15 -11.21 35.02
N VAL A 597 22.54 -10.56 33.93
CA VAL A 597 21.84 -10.69 32.64
C VAL A 597 21.93 -12.10 32.07
N PHE A 598 23.10 -12.70 32.14
CA PHE A 598 23.28 -14.09 31.69
C PHE A 598 22.40 -15.06 32.48
N ARG A 599 22.41 -14.94 33.82
CA ARG A 599 21.54 -15.73 34.70
C ARG A 599 20.05 -15.49 34.42
N MET A 600 19.67 -14.27 34.12
CA MET A 600 18.29 -13.93 33.75
C MET A 600 17.86 -14.68 32.48
N ILE A 601 18.67 -14.64 31.43
CA ILE A 601 18.33 -15.26 30.13
C ILE A 601 18.18 -16.79 30.26
N PHE A 602 19.07 -17.43 31.01
CA PHE A 602 19.05 -18.90 31.18
C PHE A 602 18.27 -19.38 32.42
N SER A 603 17.48 -18.51 33.06
CA SER A 603 16.61 -18.92 34.16
C SER A 603 15.41 -19.73 33.65
N GLY A 604 14.94 -20.67 34.48
CA GLY A 604 13.73 -21.45 34.13
C GLY A 604 12.48 -20.57 33.94
N GLU A 605 12.36 -19.47 34.68
CA GLU A 605 11.26 -18.52 34.57
C GLU A 605 11.29 -17.79 33.21
N MET A 606 12.49 -17.38 32.76
CA MET A 606 12.68 -16.73 31.46
C MET A 606 12.47 -17.71 30.30
N LEU A 607 13.03 -18.90 30.37
CA LEU A 607 12.85 -19.92 29.34
C LEU A 607 11.36 -20.30 29.19
N PHE A 608 10.64 -20.43 30.32
CA PHE A 608 9.20 -20.66 30.29
C PHE A 608 8.46 -19.52 29.64
N TYR A 609 8.79 -18.27 29.97
CA TYR A 609 8.21 -17.10 29.33
C TYR A 609 8.46 -17.10 27.80
N ILE A 610 9.70 -17.35 27.37
CA ILE A 610 10.06 -17.38 25.94
C ILE A 610 9.26 -18.45 25.20
N VAL A 611 9.19 -19.66 25.71
CA VAL A 611 8.54 -20.79 25.03
C VAL A 611 7.01 -20.66 25.02
N VAL A 612 6.42 -20.26 26.14
CA VAL A 612 4.96 -20.29 26.30
C VAL A 612 4.28 -18.98 25.87
N ILE A 613 4.99 -17.85 26.02
CA ILE A 613 4.42 -16.53 25.71
C ILE A 613 5.15 -15.88 24.53
N GLY A 614 6.48 -15.78 24.60
CA GLY A 614 7.27 -15.02 23.64
C GLY A 614 7.18 -15.55 22.21
N ILE A 615 7.40 -16.86 22.02
CA ILE A 615 7.35 -17.51 20.69
C ILE A 615 5.93 -17.41 20.10
N PRO A 616 4.86 -17.86 20.78
CA PRO A 616 3.51 -17.76 20.21
C PRO A 616 3.09 -16.34 19.90
N LEU A 617 3.39 -15.37 20.78
CA LEU A 617 3.05 -13.96 20.54
C LEU A 617 3.71 -13.45 19.27
N ASN A 618 5.05 -13.52 19.19
CA ASN A 618 5.79 -12.88 18.11
C ASN A 618 5.56 -13.56 16.76
N ILE A 619 5.42 -14.89 16.73
CA ILE A 619 5.03 -15.60 15.52
C ILE A 619 3.62 -15.17 15.11
N GLY A 620 2.64 -15.17 16.04
CA GLY A 620 1.26 -14.82 15.76
C GLY A 620 1.08 -13.41 15.18
N VAL A 621 1.80 -12.45 15.74
CA VAL A 621 1.80 -11.06 15.22
C VAL A 621 2.23 -11.01 13.75
N MET A 622 3.22 -11.83 13.37
CA MET A 622 3.73 -11.84 11.98
C MET A 622 2.90 -12.69 11.02
N LEU A 623 2.02 -13.59 11.49
CA LEU A 623 1.22 -14.44 10.59
C LEU A 623 0.34 -13.62 9.64
N CYS A 624 -0.13 -12.45 10.03
CA CYS A 624 -0.90 -11.59 9.13
C CYS A 624 -0.08 -11.12 7.92
N VAL A 625 1.23 -10.88 8.11
CA VAL A 625 2.11 -10.37 7.06
C VAL A 625 2.79 -11.50 6.27
N THR A 626 2.86 -12.69 6.82
CA THR A 626 3.54 -13.84 6.21
C THR A 626 2.57 -14.91 5.70
N LEU A 627 1.69 -15.44 6.57
CA LEU A 627 0.78 -16.54 6.24
C LEU A 627 -0.39 -16.07 5.36
N VAL A 628 -1.02 -14.94 5.68
CA VAL A 628 -2.20 -14.45 4.95
C VAL A 628 -1.91 -14.17 3.50
N PRO A 629 -0.83 -13.42 3.11
CA PRO A 629 -0.48 -13.23 1.72
C PRO A 629 -0.17 -14.54 0.98
N ALA A 630 0.50 -15.47 1.64
CA ALA A 630 0.85 -16.75 1.07
C ALA A 630 -0.40 -17.59 0.77
N ILE A 631 -1.39 -17.62 1.67
CA ILE A 631 -2.69 -18.27 1.42
C ILE A 631 -3.42 -17.59 0.25
N CYS A 632 -3.45 -16.27 0.20
CA CYS A 632 -4.06 -15.54 -0.91
C CYS A 632 -3.40 -15.91 -2.25
N GLN A 633 -2.07 -15.97 -2.30
CA GLN A 633 -1.33 -16.32 -3.51
C GLN A 633 -1.59 -17.76 -3.94
N THR A 634 -1.57 -18.73 -3.02
CA THR A 634 -1.78 -20.15 -3.34
C THR A 634 -3.21 -20.46 -3.84
N HIS A 635 -4.19 -19.63 -3.46
CA HIS A 635 -5.59 -19.81 -3.87
C HIS A 635 -6.02 -18.82 -4.96
N GLY A 636 -5.10 -18.06 -5.57
CA GLY A 636 -5.42 -17.12 -6.64
C GLY A 636 -6.32 -15.95 -6.19
N ILE A 637 -6.30 -15.62 -4.89
CA ILE A 637 -7.13 -14.57 -4.32
C ILE A 637 -6.50 -13.21 -4.61
N SER A 638 -7.33 -12.25 -5.03
CA SER A 638 -6.86 -10.93 -5.48
C SER A 638 -6.10 -10.16 -4.38
N SER A 639 -5.10 -9.37 -4.79
CA SER A 639 -4.35 -8.46 -3.91
C SER A 639 -5.24 -7.41 -3.20
N VAL A 640 -6.40 -7.12 -3.78
CA VAL A 640 -7.40 -6.22 -3.18
C VAL A 640 -7.94 -6.80 -1.87
N LEU A 641 -8.25 -8.11 -1.83
CA LEU A 641 -8.69 -8.77 -0.61
C LEU A 641 -7.62 -8.70 0.48
N LEU A 642 -6.34 -8.82 0.12
CA LEU A 642 -5.23 -8.69 1.05
C LEU A 642 -5.23 -7.31 1.75
N SER A 643 -5.57 -6.25 1.02
CA SER A 643 -5.73 -4.91 1.62
C SER A 643 -6.81 -4.88 2.70
N TYR A 644 -7.95 -5.54 2.47
CA TYR A 644 -8.99 -5.65 3.51
C TYR A 644 -8.55 -6.47 4.71
N CYS A 645 -7.74 -7.49 4.51
CA CYS A 645 -7.16 -8.26 5.61
C CYS A 645 -6.27 -7.38 6.49
N TYR A 646 -5.41 -6.55 5.89
CA TYR A 646 -4.58 -5.60 6.64
C TYR A 646 -5.40 -4.52 7.33
N ILE A 647 -6.48 -4.03 6.71
CA ILE A 647 -7.40 -3.08 7.33
C ILE A 647 -8.10 -3.71 8.54
N ALA A 648 -8.63 -4.92 8.41
CA ALA A 648 -9.27 -5.65 9.52
C ALA A 648 -8.30 -5.89 10.68
N ASN A 649 -7.06 -6.30 10.37
CA ASN A 649 -5.97 -6.41 11.32
C ASN A 649 -5.70 -5.08 12.01
N GLY A 650 -5.53 -3.99 11.24
CA GLY A 650 -5.27 -2.65 11.75
C GLY A 650 -6.39 -2.14 12.67
N ILE A 651 -7.66 -2.26 12.28
CA ILE A 651 -8.80 -1.82 13.11
C ILE A 651 -8.81 -2.55 14.46
N ALA A 652 -8.61 -3.86 14.44
CA ALA A 652 -8.57 -4.65 15.67
C ALA A 652 -7.38 -4.30 16.56
N GLY A 653 -6.20 -4.13 15.97
CA GLY A 653 -4.96 -3.81 16.69
C GLY A 653 -4.90 -2.38 17.22
N ILE A 654 -5.39 -1.40 16.45
CA ILE A 654 -5.30 0.02 16.78
C ILE A 654 -6.38 0.47 17.77
N TYR A 655 -7.61 -0.03 17.61
CA TYR A 655 -8.77 0.48 18.35
C TYR A 655 -9.36 -0.53 19.34
N ILE A 656 -9.60 -1.79 18.91
CA ILE A 656 -10.29 -2.77 19.75
C ILE A 656 -9.34 -3.28 20.85
N GLY A 657 -8.14 -3.70 20.48
CA GLY A 657 -7.15 -4.22 21.43
C GLY A 657 -6.85 -3.25 22.57
N PRO A 658 -6.33 -2.06 22.28
CA PRO A 658 -5.96 -1.06 23.29
C PRO A 658 -7.12 -0.60 24.17
N ALA A 659 -8.35 -0.56 23.65
CA ALA A 659 -9.54 -0.18 24.42
C ALA A 659 -9.87 -1.20 25.53
N LEU A 660 -9.46 -2.45 25.34
CA LEU A 660 -9.74 -3.54 26.27
C LEU A 660 -8.61 -3.82 27.27
N VAL A 661 -7.36 -3.43 26.98
CA VAL A 661 -6.17 -3.73 27.79
C VAL A 661 -6.35 -3.40 29.28
N SER A 662 -6.68 -2.14 29.59
CA SER A 662 -6.78 -1.69 30.99
C SER A 662 -7.95 -2.32 31.74
N LYS A 663 -9.06 -2.58 31.05
CA LYS A 663 -10.25 -3.23 31.63
C LYS A 663 -9.98 -4.70 31.90
N ALA A 664 -9.43 -5.42 30.91
CA ALA A 664 -9.11 -6.85 31.04
C ALA A 664 -8.08 -7.09 32.15
N LYS A 665 -7.01 -6.27 32.23
CA LYS A 665 -6.02 -6.37 33.31
C LYS A 665 -6.65 -6.24 34.70
N LYS A 666 -7.64 -5.33 34.87
CA LYS A 666 -8.31 -5.11 36.15
C LYS A 666 -9.30 -6.23 36.52
N ILE A 667 -10.03 -6.77 35.55
CA ILE A 667 -11.13 -7.73 35.79
C ILE A 667 -10.60 -9.16 35.88
N ILE A 668 -9.78 -9.58 34.92
CA ILE A 668 -9.37 -10.99 34.77
C ILE A 668 -7.86 -11.22 35.04
N GLY A 669 -7.07 -10.15 35.06
CA GLY A 669 -5.61 -10.19 35.26
C GLY A 669 -4.81 -10.53 34.02
N LEU A 670 -3.47 -10.35 34.08
CA LEU A 670 -2.56 -10.50 32.94
C LEU A 670 -2.56 -11.91 32.33
N PRO A 671 -2.34 -13.01 33.09
CA PRO A 671 -2.24 -14.35 32.51
C PRO A 671 -3.52 -14.80 31.79
N ALA A 672 -4.70 -14.51 32.40
CA ALA A 672 -5.98 -14.89 31.80
C ALA A 672 -6.25 -14.08 30.52
N SER A 673 -5.87 -12.80 30.47
CA SER A 673 -5.99 -11.97 29.27
C SER A 673 -5.13 -12.49 28.12
N ILE A 674 -3.89 -12.87 28.39
CA ILE A 674 -2.98 -13.45 27.38
C ILE A 674 -3.54 -14.81 26.90
N ALA A 675 -4.04 -15.65 27.80
CA ALA A 675 -4.64 -16.94 27.44
C ALA A 675 -5.84 -16.78 26.51
N ILE A 676 -6.71 -15.80 26.74
CA ILE A 676 -7.85 -15.50 25.86
C ILE A 676 -7.37 -15.10 24.46
N ALA A 677 -6.35 -14.24 24.37
CA ALA A 677 -5.82 -13.83 23.08
C ALA A 677 -5.22 -15.02 22.29
N PHE A 678 -4.48 -15.90 22.95
CA PHE A 678 -3.95 -17.10 22.32
C PHE A 678 -5.03 -18.12 21.93
N ALA A 679 -6.07 -18.28 22.75
CA ALA A 679 -7.22 -19.11 22.41
C ALA A 679 -7.96 -18.59 21.18
N LEU A 680 -8.17 -17.28 21.07
CA LEU A 680 -8.75 -16.66 19.89
C LEU A 680 -7.86 -16.86 18.66
N THR A 681 -6.53 -16.75 18.79
CA THR A 681 -5.60 -17.01 17.69
C THR A 681 -5.66 -18.47 17.24
N ALA A 682 -5.76 -19.42 18.17
CA ALA A 682 -5.98 -20.83 17.84
C ALA A 682 -7.26 -21.03 17.00
N VAL A 683 -8.36 -20.40 17.39
CA VAL A 683 -9.62 -20.40 16.62
C VAL A 683 -9.40 -19.73 15.24
N GLY A 684 -8.72 -18.60 15.17
CA GLY A 684 -8.42 -17.90 13.92
C GLY A 684 -7.66 -18.78 12.91
N ILE A 685 -6.63 -19.49 13.35
CA ILE A 685 -5.88 -20.42 12.49
C ILE A 685 -6.76 -21.62 12.10
N PHE A 686 -7.56 -22.14 13.02
CA PHE A 686 -8.43 -23.29 12.76
C PHE A 686 -9.51 -23.00 11.72
N ILE A 687 -10.16 -21.83 11.76
CA ILE A 687 -11.24 -21.46 10.83
C ILE A 687 -10.78 -21.29 9.38
N LEU A 688 -9.48 -21.16 9.12
CA LEU A 688 -8.94 -21.15 7.75
C LEU A 688 -9.21 -22.44 6.97
N HIS A 689 -9.64 -23.54 7.66
CA HIS A 689 -10.06 -24.77 7.04
C HIS A 689 -11.57 -24.79 6.68
N VAL A 690 -12.33 -23.79 7.09
CA VAL A 690 -13.78 -23.76 6.96
C VAL A 690 -14.19 -22.85 5.80
N PRO A 691 -15.00 -23.31 4.82
CA PRO A 691 -15.55 -22.44 3.79
C PRO A 691 -16.59 -21.47 4.39
N PRO A 692 -16.74 -20.25 3.86
CA PRO A 692 -16.01 -19.67 2.71
C PRO A 692 -14.65 -19.10 3.10
N LEU A 693 -13.59 -19.55 2.44
CA LEU A 693 -12.19 -19.23 2.76
C LEU A 693 -11.93 -17.70 2.84
N VAL A 694 -12.46 -16.92 1.91
CA VAL A 694 -12.28 -15.46 1.85
C VAL A 694 -12.72 -14.77 3.14
N LEU A 695 -13.91 -15.10 3.63
CA LEU A 695 -14.42 -14.52 4.89
C LEU A 695 -13.56 -14.94 6.08
N MET A 696 -13.12 -16.21 6.11
CA MET A 696 -12.31 -16.75 7.20
C MET A 696 -10.92 -16.11 7.26
N ILE A 697 -10.32 -15.77 6.11
CA ILE A 697 -9.05 -15.05 6.05
C ILE A 697 -9.21 -13.66 6.67
N VAL A 698 -10.27 -12.91 6.35
CA VAL A 698 -10.53 -11.57 6.92
C VAL A 698 -10.74 -11.65 8.44
N ILE A 699 -11.55 -12.62 8.91
CA ILE A 699 -11.78 -12.83 10.34
C ILE A 699 -10.47 -13.20 11.06
N THR A 700 -9.67 -14.08 10.47
CA THR A 700 -8.36 -14.46 11.03
C THR A 700 -7.44 -13.26 11.12
N SER A 701 -7.38 -12.43 10.08
CA SER A 701 -6.58 -11.20 10.08
C SER A 701 -7.02 -10.23 11.18
N MET A 702 -8.31 -10.10 11.42
CA MET A 702 -8.86 -9.31 12.54
C MET A 702 -8.45 -9.89 13.91
N ILE A 703 -8.47 -11.22 14.07
CA ILE A 703 -8.03 -11.89 15.31
C ILE A 703 -6.52 -11.68 15.53
N LEU A 704 -5.70 -11.79 14.48
CA LEU A 704 -4.26 -11.54 14.57
C LEU A 704 -3.95 -10.08 14.92
N GLY A 705 -4.71 -9.12 14.39
CA GLY A 705 -4.61 -7.73 14.80
C GLY A 705 -5.02 -7.51 16.26
N PHE A 706 -6.06 -8.20 16.72
CA PHE A 706 -6.42 -8.18 18.13
C PHE A 706 -5.32 -8.77 19.02
N LEU A 707 -4.68 -9.86 18.60
CA LEU A 707 -3.52 -10.42 19.29
C LEU A 707 -2.42 -9.35 19.46
N ASP A 708 -2.07 -8.63 18.40
CA ASP A 708 -1.03 -7.60 18.45
C ASP A 708 -1.44 -6.42 19.36
N GLY A 709 -2.58 -5.81 19.15
CA GLY A 709 -3.01 -4.63 19.91
C GLY A 709 -3.37 -4.91 21.37
N PHE A 710 -3.81 -6.13 21.68
CA PHE A 710 -4.25 -6.52 23.02
C PHE A 710 -3.20 -7.31 23.81
N ALA A 711 -2.60 -8.35 23.20
CA ALA A 711 -1.69 -9.23 23.91
C ALA A 711 -0.28 -8.69 24.02
N THR A 712 0.25 -7.99 23.00
CA THR A 712 1.62 -7.44 23.01
C THR A 712 1.88 -6.55 24.23
N PRO A 713 1.04 -5.54 24.55
CA PRO A 713 1.23 -4.74 25.76
C PRO A 713 1.19 -5.55 27.04
N MET A 714 0.30 -6.54 27.11
CA MET A 714 0.15 -7.40 28.30
C MET A 714 1.33 -8.34 28.48
N CYS A 715 1.82 -8.94 27.41
CA CYS A 715 3.01 -9.81 27.45
C CYS A 715 4.26 -9.02 27.84
N THR A 716 4.42 -7.78 27.32
CA THR A 716 5.51 -6.89 27.73
C THR A 716 5.40 -6.56 29.23
N ASP A 717 4.21 -6.27 29.70
CA ASP A 717 3.98 -5.97 31.11
C ASP A 717 4.23 -7.22 31.99
N GLN A 718 3.83 -8.43 31.53
CA GLN A 718 4.14 -9.70 32.19
C GLN A 718 5.66 -9.95 32.22
N PHE A 719 6.39 -9.66 31.15
CA PHE A 719 7.86 -9.73 31.12
C PHE A 719 8.49 -8.85 32.20
N MET A 720 8.02 -7.61 32.32
CA MET A 720 8.49 -6.65 33.32
C MET A 720 8.18 -7.09 34.77
N GLU A 721 7.14 -7.92 34.95
CA GLU A 721 6.77 -8.48 36.26
C GLU A 721 7.53 -9.74 36.64
N LEU A 722 8.31 -10.37 35.74
CA LEU A 722 9.14 -11.53 36.08
C LEU A 722 10.12 -11.21 37.21
N GLY A 723 10.19 -12.10 38.19
CA GLY A 723 11.08 -11.90 39.34
C GLY A 723 12.55 -11.79 38.93
N VAL A 724 12.98 -12.64 38.00
CA VAL A 724 14.37 -12.61 37.48
C VAL A 724 14.69 -11.33 36.73
N VAL A 725 13.74 -10.68 36.04
CA VAL A 725 13.92 -9.41 35.33
C VAL A 725 14.02 -8.26 36.34
N ARG A 726 13.09 -8.19 37.28
CA ARG A 726 13.08 -7.14 38.32
C ARG A 726 14.36 -7.10 39.18
N HIS A 727 14.99 -8.27 39.37
CA HIS A 727 16.23 -8.35 40.16
C HIS A 727 17.48 -8.08 39.32
N ALA A 728 17.50 -8.41 38.04
CA ALA A 728 18.69 -8.34 37.20
C ALA A 728 18.90 -6.98 36.53
N VAL A 729 17.83 -6.26 36.16
CA VAL A 729 17.93 -5.04 35.37
C VAL A 729 16.96 -3.96 35.83
N ASP A 730 17.26 -2.69 35.52
CA ASP A 730 16.35 -1.58 35.72
C ASP A 730 15.25 -1.58 34.64
N GLU A 731 14.12 -0.93 34.92
CA GLU A 731 12.92 -0.95 34.08
C GLU A 731 13.16 -0.51 32.61
N PRO A 732 13.93 0.58 32.32
CA PRO A 732 14.27 0.94 30.95
C PRO A 732 15.06 -0.13 30.21
N THR A 733 16.00 -0.79 30.91
CA THR A 733 16.80 -1.88 30.34
C THR A 733 15.96 -3.12 30.10
N ALA A 734 15.05 -3.44 31.00
CA ALA A 734 14.11 -4.57 30.82
C ALA A 734 13.23 -4.39 29.58
N LEU A 735 12.70 -3.19 29.31
CA LEU A 735 11.95 -2.89 28.09
C LEU A 735 12.79 -3.10 26.82
N VAL A 736 14.07 -2.67 26.85
CA VAL A 736 14.97 -2.91 25.71
C VAL A 736 15.16 -4.40 25.48
N PHE A 737 15.36 -5.20 26.54
CA PHE A 737 15.49 -6.66 26.42
C PHE A 737 14.21 -7.30 25.88
N SER A 738 13.03 -6.86 26.31
CA SER A 738 11.75 -7.31 25.79
C SER A 738 11.64 -7.09 24.27
N VAL A 739 12.01 -5.88 23.80
CA VAL A 739 11.97 -5.53 22.38
C VAL A 739 12.98 -6.34 21.58
N VAL A 740 14.24 -6.47 22.09
CA VAL A 740 15.28 -7.28 21.42
C VAL A 740 14.85 -8.75 21.32
N LEU A 741 14.28 -9.31 22.38
CA LEU A 741 13.75 -10.66 22.37
C LEU A 741 12.66 -10.83 21.32
N SER A 742 11.74 -9.87 21.23
CA SER A 742 10.70 -9.88 20.20
C SER A 742 11.28 -9.90 18.80
N TYR A 743 12.26 -9.06 18.47
CA TYR A 743 12.89 -9.05 17.15
C TYR A 743 13.63 -10.37 16.82
N VAL A 744 14.31 -10.96 17.81
CA VAL A 744 14.94 -12.27 17.62
C VAL A 744 13.89 -13.34 17.27
N LEU A 745 12.78 -13.35 17.97
CA LEU A 745 11.70 -14.33 17.74
C LEU A 745 10.95 -14.07 16.43
N LEU A 746 10.72 -12.81 16.07
CA LEU A 746 10.09 -12.42 14.81
C LEU A 746 10.86 -12.90 13.58
N THR A 747 12.19 -12.99 13.66
CA THR A 747 13.04 -13.48 12.58
C THR A 747 12.67 -14.91 12.10
N PHE A 748 12.09 -15.73 12.97
CA PHE A 748 11.67 -17.08 12.63
C PHE A 748 10.23 -17.18 12.09
N ALA A 749 9.44 -16.12 12.17
CA ALA A 749 8.03 -16.16 11.80
C ALA A 749 7.77 -16.50 10.31
N PRO A 750 8.54 -15.99 9.32
CA PRO A 750 8.35 -16.40 7.93
C PRO A 750 8.58 -17.89 7.72
N MET A 751 9.59 -18.47 8.37
CA MET A 751 9.87 -19.91 8.29
C MET A 751 8.71 -20.74 8.85
N VAL A 752 8.12 -20.30 9.97
CA VAL A 752 6.95 -20.97 10.54
C VAL A 752 5.74 -20.85 9.63
N ALA A 753 5.54 -19.69 8.98
CA ALA A 753 4.45 -19.53 8.03
C ALA A 753 4.56 -20.49 6.84
N GLU A 754 5.75 -20.66 6.28
CA GLU A 754 6.02 -21.63 5.22
C GLU A 754 5.78 -23.08 5.68
N LEU A 755 6.18 -23.43 6.92
CA LEU A 755 5.90 -24.75 7.49
C LEU A 755 4.40 -25.01 7.64
N LEU A 756 3.61 -23.99 7.98
CA LEU A 756 2.15 -24.11 8.10
C LEU A 756 1.44 -24.32 6.75
N LEU A 757 2.07 -23.91 5.65
CA LEU A 757 1.54 -24.06 4.29
C LEU A 757 1.88 -25.40 3.65
N LEU A 758 2.78 -26.19 4.23
CA LEU A 758 3.14 -27.50 3.65
C LEU A 758 1.90 -28.41 3.56
N PRO A 759 1.79 -29.17 2.46
CA PRO A 759 0.71 -30.12 2.32
C PRO A 759 0.78 -31.18 3.42
N GLY A 760 -0.33 -31.38 4.12
CA GLY A 760 -0.43 -32.37 5.21
C GLY A 760 -0.20 -33.79 4.72
N LYS A 761 0.63 -34.56 5.42
CA LYS A 761 0.73 -35.99 5.21
C LYS A 761 -0.31 -36.70 6.10
N GLY A 762 -1.46 -37.04 5.53
CA GLY A 762 -2.54 -37.73 6.25
C GLY A 762 -3.67 -36.80 6.74
N ALA A 763 -4.37 -37.17 7.80
CA ALA A 763 -5.56 -36.47 8.32
C ALA A 763 -5.28 -35.16 9.07
N VAL A 764 -4.00 -34.81 9.35
CA VAL A 764 -3.63 -33.62 10.14
C VAL A 764 -2.84 -32.67 9.26
N SER A 765 -3.39 -31.46 9.02
CA SER A 765 -2.67 -30.41 8.33
C SER A 765 -1.70 -29.66 9.27
N PRO A 766 -0.57 -29.11 8.79
CA PRO A 766 0.33 -28.30 9.60
C PRO A 766 -0.36 -27.10 10.26
N MET A 767 -1.37 -26.49 9.62
CA MET A 767 -2.20 -25.44 10.21
C MET A 767 -2.96 -25.92 11.45
N MET A 768 -3.50 -27.16 11.45
CA MET A 768 -4.13 -27.73 12.65
C MET A 768 -3.13 -27.86 13.78
N ILE A 769 -1.89 -28.28 13.50
CA ILE A 769 -0.81 -28.31 14.49
C ILE A 769 -0.57 -26.90 15.05
N GLY A 770 -0.52 -25.90 14.20
CA GLY A 770 -0.40 -24.49 14.60
C GLY A 770 -1.51 -24.05 15.55
N ALA A 771 -2.77 -24.36 15.21
CA ALA A 771 -3.92 -24.08 16.08
C ALA A 771 -3.81 -24.77 17.46
N VAL A 772 -3.40 -26.06 17.48
CA VAL A 772 -3.17 -26.81 18.73
C VAL A 772 -2.05 -26.18 19.56
N VAL A 773 -0.95 -25.73 18.93
CA VAL A 773 0.16 -25.07 19.65
C VAL A 773 -0.34 -23.82 20.39
N TYR A 774 -1.17 -22.98 19.74
CA TYR A 774 -1.75 -21.79 20.37
C TYR A 774 -2.75 -22.17 21.48
N ALA A 775 -3.56 -23.21 21.29
CA ALA A 775 -4.48 -23.71 22.33
C ALA A 775 -3.72 -24.23 23.56
N VAL A 776 -2.64 -24.97 23.34
CA VAL A 776 -1.76 -25.47 24.44
C VAL A 776 -1.07 -24.28 25.14
N ALA A 777 -0.55 -23.31 24.39
CA ALA A 777 0.05 -22.10 24.96
C ALA A 777 -0.95 -21.31 25.83
N ALA A 778 -2.22 -21.17 25.37
CA ALA A 778 -3.30 -20.54 26.15
C ALA A 778 -3.53 -21.26 27.51
N VAL A 779 -3.54 -22.57 27.51
CA VAL A 779 -3.68 -23.35 28.76
C VAL A 779 -2.46 -23.21 29.66
N LEU A 780 -1.24 -23.30 29.09
CA LEU A 780 0.01 -23.19 29.85
C LEU A 780 0.19 -21.84 30.52
N VAL A 781 -0.24 -20.76 29.87
CA VAL A 781 -0.21 -19.42 30.47
C VAL A 781 -1.05 -19.32 31.73
N LEU A 782 -2.17 -20.06 31.83
CA LEU A 782 -3.00 -20.08 33.04
C LEU A 782 -2.30 -20.77 34.21
N PHE A 783 -1.44 -21.77 33.95
CA PHE A 783 -0.62 -22.42 35.00
C PHE A 783 0.44 -21.48 35.58
N PHE A 784 0.89 -20.47 34.83
CA PHE A 784 1.81 -19.41 35.30
C PHE A 784 1.25 -18.68 36.54
N ARG A 785 -0.06 -18.51 36.63
CA ARG A 785 -0.76 -17.91 37.78
C ARG A 785 -0.69 -18.78 39.06
N ARG A 786 -0.70 -20.10 38.89
CA ARG A 786 -0.82 -21.06 40.04
C ARG A 786 0.49 -21.14 40.83
N ASN A 787 1.65 -21.06 40.17
CA ASN A 787 2.96 -21.13 40.83
C ASN A 787 3.30 -19.90 41.68
N LYS A 788 2.78 -18.71 41.31
CA LYS A 788 3.00 -17.49 42.06
C LYS A 788 2.31 -17.48 43.43
N ASN A 789 1.17 -18.20 43.56
CA ASN A 789 0.46 -18.32 44.80
C ASN A 789 1.01 -19.45 45.72
N ALA A 790 1.80 -20.37 45.19
CA ALA A 790 2.46 -21.43 45.92
C ALA A 790 3.83 -21.04 46.49
N SER A 791 4.49 -20.02 45.93
CA SER A 791 5.78 -19.50 46.42
C SER A 791 5.64 -18.33 47.41
N GLY A 792 4.43 -17.87 47.66
CA GLY A 792 4.08 -16.81 48.61
C GLY A 792 3.46 -17.29 49.94
N SER A 793 3.51 -18.66 50.25
CA SER A 793 3.09 -19.25 51.55
C SER A 793 4.26 -19.75 52.35
#